data_4663201e52b35e07e90f09c98802e85e
#
_entry.id   4663201e52b35e07e90f09c98802e85e
#
_cell.length_a   1.000
_cell.length_b   1.000
_cell.length_c   1.000
_cell.angle_alpha   90.00
_cell.angle_beta   90.00
_cell.angle_gamma   90.00
#
_symmetry.space_group_name_H-M   'P 1'
#
loop_
_entity.id
_entity.type
_entity.pdbx_description
1 polymer ?
#
loop_
_entity_poly.entity_id
_entity_poly.type
_entity_poly.pdbx_seq_one_letter_code
_entity_poly.pdbx_strand_id
1 'polypeptide(L)'
;MATGVTAQSPGGDAVPDRLKAVQDLCDRGEPLDAVMRAVGPGGRDAAFDAEVLSGPLGARMDLAVKRGAARRRELVDLVRPYLAGVAAGVKRELPVARRLICHLIEHRPDDELVEGETLAKVVAAAAEPSKRIRKGLRWYADLPFRDELPAELFRLRRADLVPVTHIDDIVWVDGKLRITGFAYLAGLSVRSRRFNRATVVLRGPRWLPPVRLRTRRVLAPEATHGAREPGCNYDWSGFHAELSPWALRWRGAVRGLVSGVRRRLRRRPAVRDTTTWRAEIVFWSRGARATGLLRGASIGRSERPAGRRLKPGWWARPVWTSDRALQVVLQPNRAELTGVTVDDERLQLKIHLPDRVVTKGHARLGGHRIAADFSPAGKGTDVLLTLAVPALLQEKDGRRLWVEPKGDPAASVMLGDLKGTRAVAGDREITVLGDRRDRVVVSAHRIRPVISSAVWDGPTLVLRGHYPDAEGPRSLTLRHRSGLAYQVPMERAGEEFTVRVQPGFMDRFGEAVPLSSGTWQMSVRHPSGEIVPVRMDHAALETLDEDPRVLGGHSFRMVSTRFDVPVVVSEEERPAAEKGVAGTHVLRRVFYPAQRTEPLDEATVYVVNDGRLYADSVRAIYEERVRRGDDRPHIWIVKDGAFTPPDGATSVRAGSREHHAALARSRYIVTNAFLPVWFRSREGQVVVQTWHGTPVKHIGNDQAHMRRDPKPPVWHRQAAEVRGWDVLLSQSPWATPVLRKAFGYQGEVLESGLPRNDVLTSPDRDELAAAVRERLGLAEGKRVVLYAPTWRDYDRKNAMVKLDLAKAREALGADHELLVRAHPMQAMPAVPDIARDVTTYPDIADLLLVADVLVTDYSSVMFDFAVTGRPIVLYGYDLAKYSAKRGIYVDLPEVAPGPVLSTSGEVVEALRSIDEVAAAHADRYDAFRATFAPRDDGKATARVVDHVF
;
A
#
# COMPACT_ATOMS: atom_id res chain seq x y z
N MET A 1 10.03 11.60 -5.68
CA MET A 1 9.33 12.70 -6.36
C MET A 1 9.89 14.01 -5.82
N ALA A 2 10.67 14.71 -6.64
CA ALA A 2 11.24 16.00 -6.27
C ALA A 2 10.24 17.09 -6.69
N THR A 3 9.71 17.83 -5.73
CA THR A 3 8.94 19.04 -6.01
C THR A 3 9.86 20.25 -5.85
N GLY A 4 10.14 20.92 -6.97
CA GLY A 4 10.96 22.12 -7.02
C GLY A 4 10.35 23.30 -6.27
N VAL A 5 11.21 24.05 -5.62
CA VAL A 5 10.91 25.36 -5.04
C VAL A 5 11.14 26.40 -6.13
N THR A 6 10.08 26.93 -6.71
CA THR A 6 10.14 28.04 -7.65
C THR A 6 10.52 29.35 -6.97
N ALA A 7 11.67 29.89 -7.32
CA ALA A 7 11.98 31.30 -7.12
C ALA A 7 11.42 32.06 -8.34
N GLN A 8 10.32 32.78 -8.18
CA GLN A 8 9.78 33.64 -9.23
C GLN A 8 10.65 34.89 -9.42
N SER A 9 11.30 34.99 -10.57
CA SER A 9 11.86 36.25 -11.11
C SER A 9 10.81 36.94 -12.01
N PRO A 10 10.86 38.25 -12.23
CA PRO A 10 9.87 38.95 -13.06
C PRO A 10 10.12 38.66 -14.55
N GLY A 11 9.24 37.88 -15.12
CA GLY A 11 9.24 37.32 -16.47
C GLY A 11 8.54 35.95 -16.52
N GLY A 12 7.79 35.57 -15.48
CA GLY A 12 7.54 34.26 -14.97
C GLY A 12 6.43 33.39 -15.55
N ASP A 13 5.76 33.68 -16.67
CA ASP A 13 4.66 32.84 -17.14
C ASP A 13 5.06 31.79 -18.19
N ALA A 14 6.19 31.93 -18.86
CA ALA A 14 6.63 31.01 -19.91
C ALA A 14 7.40 29.78 -19.40
N VAL A 15 8.13 29.89 -18.29
CA VAL A 15 8.96 28.77 -17.75
C VAL A 15 8.13 27.61 -17.20
N PRO A 16 7.07 27.83 -16.39
CA PRO A 16 6.23 26.75 -15.88
C PRO A 16 5.53 25.96 -16.98
N ASP A 17 5.06 26.63 -18.02
CA ASP A 17 4.33 25.97 -19.13
C ASP A 17 5.28 25.12 -20.00
N ARG A 18 6.49 25.64 -20.31
CA ARG A 18 7.53 24.86 -21.01
C ARG A 18 7.98 23.64 -20.20
N LEU A 19 8.21 23.82 -18.91
CA LEU A 19 8.61 22.73 -18.03
C LEU A 19 7.53 21.66 -17.95
N LYS A 20 6.25 22.07 -17.88
CA LYS A 20 5.11 21.17 -17.90
C LYS A 20 5.02 20.39 -19.20
N ALA A 21 5.21 21.04 -20.34
CA ALA A 21 5.22 20.37 -21.64
C ALA A 21 6.30 19.29 -21.73
N VAL A 22 7.51 19.57 -21.24
CA VAL A 22 8.61 18.59 -21.17
C VAL A 22 8.26 17.45 -20.21
N GLN A 23 7.67 17.76 -19.05
CA GLN A 23 7.23 16.75 -18.08
C GLN A 23 6.17 15.83 -18.68
N ASP A 24 5.16 16.37 -19.36
CA ASP A 24 4.11 15.60 -20.01
C ASP A 24 4.64 14.66 -21.11
N LEU A 25 5.67 15.07 -21.87
CA LEU A 25 6.35 14.20 -22.82
C LEU A 25 7.12 13.06 -22.13
N CYS A 26 7.81 13.40 -21.06
CA CYS A 26 8.51 12.40 -20.25
C CYS A 26 7.55 11.37 -19.63
N ASP A 27 6.40 11.82 -19.11
CA ASP A 27 5.39 10.98 -18.48
C ASP A 27 4.70 10.05 -19.48
N ARG A 28 4.52 10.48 -20.73
CA ARG A 28 4.02 9.64 -21.84
C ARG A 28 5.06 8.65 -22.36
N GLY A 29 6.33 8.78 -21.95
CA GLY A 29 7.39 7.88 -22.39
C GLY A 29 7.92 8.17 -23.80
N GLU A 30 7.69 9.38 -24.33
CA GLU A 30 8.15 9.80 -25.66
C GLU A 30 9.66 9.60 -25.86
N PRO A 31 10.16 9.39 -27.10
CA PRO A 31 11.57 9.26 -27.41
C PRO A 31 12.39 10.46 -26.93
N LEU A 32 13.68 10.24 -26.64
CA LEU A 32 14.53 11.29 -26.09
C LEU A 32 14.71 12.48 -27.04
N ASP A 33 14.76 12.24 -28.34
CA ASP A 33 14.83 13.28 -29.38
C ASP A 33 13.60 14.20 -29.38
N ALA A 34 12.40 13.66 -29.15
CA ALA A 34 11.17 14.44 -29.01
C ALA A 34 11.20 15.30 -27.75
N VAL A 35 11.70 14.75 -26.63
CA VAL A 35 11.91 15.50 -25.39
C VAL A 35 12.94 16.62 -25.62
N MET A 36 14.05 16.36 -26.30
CA MET A 36 15.08 17.35 -26.57
C MET A 36 14.61 18.48 -27.52
N ARG A 37 13.76 18.18 -28.49
CA ARG A 37 13.10 19.22 -29.32
C ARG A 37 12.25 20.18 -28.48
N ALA A 38 11.52 19.67 -27.48
CA ALA A 38 10.73 20.49 -26.56
C ALA A 38 11.59 21.30 -25.58
N VAL A 39 12.72 20.73 -25.14
CA VAL A 39 13.71 21.41 -24.30
C VAL A 39 14.37 22.55 -25.07
N GLY A 40 14.72 22.37 -26.34
CA GLY A 40 15.42 23.33 -27.16
C GLY A 40 16.90 23.53 -26.75
N PRO A 41 17.59 24.52 -27.32
CA PRO A 41 19.03 24.77 -27.02
C PRO A 41 19.22 25.27 -25.59
N GLY A 42 20.33 24.82 -24.96
CA GLY A 42 20.72 25.25 -23.62
C GLY A 42 21.20 26.71 -23.58
N GLY A 43 21.15 27.32 -22.39
CA GLY A 43 21.68 28.65 -22.12
C GLY A 43 20.72 29.83 -22.38
N ARG A 44 19.51 29.57 -22.91
CA ARG A 44 18.51 30.61 -23.13
C ARG A 44 17.83 31.08 -21.85
N ASP A 45 17.66 30.18 -20.89
CA ASP A 45 17.01 30.46 -19.61
C ASP A 45 17.64 29.62 -18.50
N ALA A 46 18.40 30.25 -17.63
CA ALA A 46 19.10 29.57 -16.54
C ALA A 46 18.19 28.90 -15.52
N ALA A 47 16.98 29.44 -15.29
CA ALA A 47 16.02 28.82 -14.37
C ALA A 47 15.39 27.57 -14.98
N PHE A 48 15.05 27.62 -16.27
CA PHE A 48 14.54 26.48 -17.02
C PHE A 48 15.60 25.35 -17.11
N ASP A 49 16.84 25.69 -17.47
CA ASP A 49 17.93 24.71 -17.56
C ASP A 49 18.19 24.01 -16.22
N ALA A 50 18.17 24.78 -15.12
CA ALA A 50 18.32 24.17 -13.78
C ALA A 50 17.19 23.20 -13.42
N GLU A 51 15.95 23.56 -13.71
CA GLU A 51 14.79 22.75 -13.36
C GLU A 51 14.65 21.52 -14.29
N VAL A 52 14.88 21.67 -15.59
CA VAL A 52 14.76 20.56 -16.53
C VAL A 52 15.86 19.51 -16.31
N LEU A 53 17.10 19.92 -16.05
CA LEU A 53 18.21 19.02 -15.75
C LEU A 53 18.06 18.33 -14.38
N SER A 54 17.53 19.02 -13.37
CA SER A 54 17.30 18.43 -12.06
C SER A 54 16.04 17.55 -12.02
N GLY A 55 15.10 17.72 -12.93
CA GLY A 55 13.80 17.08 -12.98
C GLY A 55 13.61 16.16 -14.20
N PRO A 56 12.73 16.53 -15.16
CA PRO A 56 12.25 15.60 -16.19
C PRO A 56 13.35 15.08 -17.14
N LEU A 57 14.18 15.96 -17.69
CA LEU A 57 15.30 15.54 -18.55
C LEU A 57 16.30 14.70 -17.78
N GLY A 58 16.62 15.09 -16.55
CA GLY A 58 17.51 14.33 -15.69
C GLY A 58 17.02 12.90 -15.43
N ALA A 59 15.74 12.69 -15.18
CA ALA A 59 15.17 11.36 -15.01
C ALA A 59 15.24 10.51 -16.30
N ARG A 60 15.07 11.15 -17.45
CA ARG A 60 15.23 10.48 -18.77
C ARG A 60 16.67 10.10 -19.04
N MET A 61 17.64 10.95 -18.67
CA MET A 61 19.07 10.63 -18.74
C MET A 61 19.40 9.37 -17.92
N ASP A 62 18.95 9.29 -16.66
CA ASP A 62 19.16 8.12 -15.80
C ASP A 62 18.56 6.84 -16.41
N LEU A 63 17.41 6.97 -17.06
CA LEU A 63 16.74 5.85 -17.70
C LEU A 63 17.51 5.40 -18.96
N ALA A 64 17.99 6.32 -19.78
CA ALA A 64 18.77 6.01 -20.99
C ALA A 64 20.08 5.29 -20.62
N VAL A 65 20.78 5.75 -19.58
CA VAL A 65 22.00 5.11 -19.07
C VAL A 65 21.76 3.62 -18.69
N LYS A 66 20.60 3.30 -18.12
CA LYS A 66 20.24 1.93 -17.71
C LYS A 66 19.81 1.01 -18.86
N ARG A 67 19.52 1.55 -20.05
CA ARG A 67 18.93 0.79 -21.17
C ARG A 67 19.94 0.23 -22.19
N GLY A 68 21.24 0.31 -21.92
CA GLY A 68 22.29 -0.26 -22.76
C GLY A 68 22.99 0.74 -23.67
N ALA A 69 24.01 0.26 -24.43
CA ALA A 69 24.94 1.09 -25.21
C ALA A 69 24.23 1.97 -26.25
N ALA A 70 23.31 1.42 -27.04
CA ALA A 70 22.59 2.21 -28.05
C ALA A 70 21.85 3.42 -27.49
N ARG A 71 21.22 3.28 -26.31
CA ARG A 71 20.53 4.39 -25.63
C ARG A 71 21.49 5.35 -24.94
N ARG A 72 22.65 4.88 -24.52
CA ARG A 72 23.71 5.77 -24.02
C ARG A 72 24.30 6.61 -25.16
N ARG A 73 24.48 6.05 -26.35
CA ARG A 73 24.91 6.79 -27.55
C ARG A 73 23.91 7.89 -27.89
N GLU A 74 22.62 7.53 -28.05
CA GLU A 74 21.53 8.51 -28.27
C GLU A 74 21.56 9.64 -27.22
N LEU A 75 21.78 9.28 -25.94
CA LEU A 75 21.85 10.24 -24.83
C LEU A 75 23.03 11.21 -25.02
N VAL A 76 24.22 10.71 -25.33
CA VAL A 76 25.42 11.52 -25.49
C VAL A 76 25.25 12.46 -26.69
N ASP A 77 24.81 11.97 -27.83
CA ASP A 77 24.63 12.72 -29.07
C ASP A 77 23.62 13.87 -28.91
N LEU A 78 22.53 13.65 -28.19
CA LEU A 78 21.46 14.66 -28.03
C LEU A 78 21.72 15.63 -26.87
N VAL A 79 22.34 15.17 -25.78
CA VAL A 79 22.47 15.99 -24.56
C VAL A 79 23.78 16.77 -24.52
N ARG A 80 24.87 16.28 -25.10
CA ARG A 80 26.17 17.00 -25.11
C ARG A 80 26.06 18.38 -25.76
N PRO A 81 25.44 18.57 -26.95
CA PRO A 81 25.27 19.89 -27.55
C PRO A 81 24.42 20.84 -26.70
N TYR A 82 23.38 20.29 -26.03
CA TYR A 82 22.58 21.07 -25.10
C TYR A 82 23.39 21.56 -23.89
N LEU A 83 24.20 20.68 -23.27
CA LEU A 83 25.02 21.01 -22.11
C LEU A 83 26.08 22.08 -22.47
N ALA A 84 26.64 22.08 -23.67
CA ALA A 84 27.59 23.08 -24.12
C ALA A 84 27.02 24.52 -24.06
N GLY A 85 25.73 24.70 -24.28
CA GLY A 85 25.01 25.98 -24.13
C GLY A 85 24.65 26.35 -22.68
N VAL A 86 24.60 25.38 -21.77
CA VAL A 86 24.16 25.65 -20.38
C VAL A 86 25.28 26.35 -19.60
N ALA A 87 24.95 27.46 -18.93
CA ALA A 87 25.90 28.25 -18.15
C ALA A 87 26.57 27.42 -17.03
N ALA A 88 27.88 27.56 -16.84
CA ALA A 88 28.66 26.85 -15.83
C ALA A 88 28.13 27.07 -14.40
N GLY A 89 27.53 28.24 -14.11
CA GLY A 89 26.88 28.55 -12.85
C GLY A 89 25.68 27.65 -12.58
N VAL A 90 24.84 27.37 -13.58
CA VAL A 90 23.69 26.44 -13.51
C VAL A 90 24.18 25.02 -13.21
N LYS A 91 25.10 24.51 -14.03
CA LYS A 91 25.69 23.17 -13.84
C LYS A 91 26.29 22.97 -12.47
N ARG A 92 26.92 23.99 -11.91
CA ARG A 92 27.53 23.97 -10.57
C ARG A 92 26.51 23.77 -9.45
N GLU A 93 25.32 24.30 -9.56
CA GLU A 93 24.26 24.22 -8.53
C GLU A 93 23.36 22.98 -8.66
N LEU A 94 23.52 22.18 -9.72
CA LEU A 94 22.80 20.91 -9.86
C LEU A 94 23.10 19.93 -8.71
N PRO A 95 22.23 18.97 -8.42
CA PRO A 95 22.54 17.86 -7.52
C PRO A 95 23.83 17.14 -7.92
N VAL A 96 24.62 16.72 -6.95
CA VAL A 96 26.00 16.22 -7.16
C VAL A 96 26.08 15.10 -8.22
N ALA A 97 25.17 14.13 -8.19
CA ALA A 97 25.16 13.06 -9.19
C ALA A 97 24.86 13.60 -10.60
N ARG A 98 23.91 14.52 -10.70
CA ARG A 98 23.57 15.17 -11.98
C ARG A 98 24.71 16.01 -12.54
N ARG A 99 25.35 16.77 -11.67
CA ARG A 99 26.55 17.57 -12.00
C ARG A 99 27.67 16.69 -12.51
N LEU A 100 27.90 15.55 -11.86
CA LEU A 100 28.92 14.58 -12.27
C LEU A 100 28.58 13.95 -13.63
N ILE A 101 27.32 13.53 -13.86
CA ILE A 101 26.86 12.99 -15.14
C ILE A 101 27.05 14.03 -16.27
N CYS A 102 26.65 15.29 -16.05
CA CYS A 102 26.82 16.36 -17.03
C CYS A 102 28.29 16.57 -17.34
N HIS A 103 29.15 16.62 -16.33
CA HIS A 103 30.59 16.78 -16.51
C HIS A 103 31.21 15.63 -17.31
N LEU A 104 30.84 14.39 -17.00
CA LEU A 104 31.33 13.21 -17.74
C LEU A 104 30.90 13.26 -19.22
N ILE A 105 29.62 13.56 -19.50
CA ILE A 105 29.11 13.68 -20.87
C ILE A 105 29.88 14.75 -21.66
N GLU A 106 30.26 15.87 -21.04
CA GLU A 106 30.99 16.94 -21.70
C GLU A 106 32.48 16.63 -21.96
N HIS A 107 33.14 15.87 -21.07
CA HIS A 107 34.60 15.81 -21.05
C HIS A 107 35.19 14.41 -21.25
N ARG A 108 34.39 13.32 -21.23
CA ARG A 108 34.90 11.97 -21.50
C ARG A 108 34.64 11.54 -22.94
N PRO A 109 35.52 10.69 -23.53
CA PRO A 109 35.36 10.09 -24.85
C PRO A 109 34.08 9.26 -24.97
N ASP A 110 33.56 9.14 -26.18
CA ASP A 110 32.28 8.45 -26.42
C ASP A 110 32.34 6.95 -26.16
N ASP A 111 33.45 6.29 -26.42
CA ASP A 111 33.67 4.86 -26.10
C ASP A 111 33.55 4.57 -24.60
N GLU A 112 34.15 5.41 -23.74
CA GLU A 112 34.00 5.27 -22.28
C GLU A 112 32.57 5.51 -21.81
N LEU A 113 31.83 6.39 -22.45
CA LEU A 113 30.45 6.75 -22.06
C LEU A 113 29.44 5.76 -22.60
N VAL A 114 29.65 5.23 -23.78
CA VAL A 114 28.69 4.39 -24.51
C VAL A 114 28.92 2.91 -24.22
N GLU A 115 30.11 2.40 -24.47
CA GLU A 115 30.46 0.99 -24.26
C GLU A 115 30.88 0.71 -22.81
N GLY A 116 31.55 1.69 -22.17
CA GLY A 116 31.94 1.59 -20.78
C GLY A 116 30.78 1.71 -19.79
N GLU A 117 31.05 1.38 -18.54
CA GLU A 117 30.08 1.47 -17.43
C GLU A 117 30.16 2.83 -16.69
N THR A 118 30.87 3.83 -17.22
CA THR A 118 31.16 5.10 -16.54
C THR A 118 29.91 5.80 -16.02
N LEU A 119 28.93 6.05 -16.89
CA LEU A 119 27.68 6.68 -16.51
C LEU A 119 26.84 5.75 -15.62
N ALA A 120 26.83 4.44 -15.89
CA ALA A 120 26.06 3.47 -15.14
C ALA A 120 26.56 3.36 -13.69
N LYS A 121 27.87 3.41 -13.46
CA LYS A 121 28.48 3.44 -12.11
C LYS A 121 27.99 4.65 -11.30
N VAL A 122 27.92 5.84 -11.91
CA VAL A 122 27.45 7.05 -11.23
C VAL A 122 25.95 6.97 -10.91
N VAL A 123 25.14 6.54 -11.89
CA VAL A 123 23.67 6.39 -11.69
C VAL A 123 23.37 5.33 -10.64
N ALA A 124 24.08 4.21 -10.63
CA ALA A 124 23.94 3.16 -9.64
C ALA A 124 24.34 3.63 -8.23
N ALA A 125 25.50 4.28 -8.11
CA ALA A 125 26.00 4.82 -6.84
C ALA A 125 25.10 5.95 -6.29
N ALA A 126 24.50 6.76 -7.16
CA ALA A 126 23.57 7.82 -6.76
C ALA A 126 22.20 7.29 -6.29
N ALA A 127 21.81 6.10 -6.77
CA ALA A 127 20.58 5.43 -6.33
C ALA A 127 20.74 4.76 -4.96
N GLU A 128 21.98 4.50 -4.52
CA GLU A 128 22.30 3.93 -3.21
C GLU A 128 22.54 5.06 -2.19
N PRO A 129 22.27 4.82 -0.90
CA PRO A 129 22.60 5.77 0.15
C PRO A 129 24.14 5.96 0.24
N SER A 130 24.65 7.07 -0.27
CA SER A 130 26.07 7.33 -0.30
C SER A 130 26.57 7.96 1.01
N LYS A 131 27.76 7.55 1.44
CA LYS A 131 28.46 8.14 2.57
C LYS A 131 28.78 9.60 2.28
N ARG A 132 28.60 10.49 3.27
CA ARG A 132 28.95 11.91 3.17
C ARG A 132 30.28 12.15 3.89
N ILE A 133 31.21 12.75 3.21
CA ILE A 133 32.56 13.01 3.72
C ILE A 133 32.66 14.48 4.08
N ARG A 134 33.16 14.75 5.28
CA ARG A 134 33.39 16.12 5.74
C ARG A 134 34.88 16.49 5.64
N LYS A 135 35.18 17.63 4.98
CA LYS A 135 36.51 18.26 4.98
C LYS A 135 36.34 19.71 5.47
N GLY A 136 36.81 19.99 6.68
CA GLY A 136 36.62 21.31 7.34
C GLY A 136 35.12 21.59 7.57
N LEU A 137 34.64 22.71 7.04
CA LEU A 137 33.23 23.13 7.10
C LEU A 137 32.39 22.67 5.90
N ARG A 138 32.98 21.95 4.95
CA ARG A 138 32.32 21.51 3.72
C ARG A 138 32.06 20.02 3.71
N TRP A 139 30.97 19.65 3.01
CA TRP A 139 30.54 18.26 2.82
C TRP A 139 30.67 17.84 1.38
N TYR A 140 31.07 16.60 1.14
CA TYR A 140 31.31 15.99 -0.17
C TYR A 140 30.59 14.65 -0.26
N ALA A 141 30.08 14.31 -1.46
CA ALA A 141 29.53 12.98 -1.73
C ALA A 141 30.68 11.98 -1.99
N ASP A 142 30.47 10.75 -1.53
CA ASP A 142 31.32 9.61 -1.84
C ASP A 142 30.76 8.90 -3.07
N LEU A 143 31.14 9.38 -4.24
CA LEU A 143 30.69 8.86 -5.54
C LEU A 143 31.90 8.39 -6.38
N PRO A 144 31.69 7.55 -7.41
CA PRO A 144 32.75 7.12 -8.32
C PRO A 144 33.54 8.27 -8.91
N PHE A 145 34.82 8.02 -9.26
CA PHE A 145 35.75 8.96 -9.86
C PHE A 145 36.18 10.13 -8.97
N ARG A 146 35.97 10.03 -7.64
CA ARG A 146 36.30 11.13 -6.71
C ARG A 146 37.78 11.45 -6.66
N ASP A 147 38.62 10.46 -6.86
CA ASP A 147 40.09 10.65 -6.82
C ASP A 147 40.66 11.02 -8.18
N GLU A 148 39.87 10.96 -9.26
CA GLU A 148 40.21 11.28 -10.63
C GLU A 148 39.73 12.66 -11.08
N LEU A 149 38.64 13.16 -10.47
CA LEU A 149 37.97 14.38 -10.91
C LEU A 149 38.08 15.50 -9.86
N PRO A 150 37.90 16.76 -10.25
CA PRO A 150 38.00 17.90 -9.34
C PRO A 150 37.05 17.79 -8.14
N ALA A 151 37.58 17.98 -6.93
CA ALA A 151 36.83 17.82 -5.67
C ALA A 151 35.57 18.70 -5.60
N GLU A 152 35.56 19.87 -6.25
CA GLU A 152 34.39 20.76 -6.28
C GLU A 152 33.16 20.12 -6.97
N LEU A 153 33.34 19.16 -7.88
CA LEU A 153 32.25 18.40 -8.48
C LEU A 153 31.46 17.55 -7.44
N PHE A 154 32.13 17.09 -6.39
CA PHE A 154 31.59 16.24 -5.35
C PHE A 154 31.08 17.03 -4.14
N ARG A 155 31.31 18.35 -4.10
CA ARG A 155 30.90 19.21 -3.00
C ARG A 155 29.37 19.27 -2.92
N LEU A 156 28.80 18.99 -1.74
CA LEU A 156 27.36 19.11 -1.51
C LEU A 156 26.92 20.58 -1.57
N ARG A 157 25.92 20.83 -2.40
CA ARG A 157 25.25 22.12 -2.56
C ARG A 157 23.88 22.06 -1.89
N ARG A 158 23.15 23.18 -1.94
CA ARG A 158 21.81 23.26 -1.35
C ARG A 158 20.86 22.22 -1.94
N ALA A 159 20.96 21.92 -3.23
CA ALA A 159 20.16 20.92 -3.93
C ALA A 159 20.40 19.48 -3.42
N ASP A 160 21.57 19.21 -2.83
CA ASP A 160 21.95 17.90 -2.28
C ASP A 160 21.49 17.70 -0.83
N LEU A 161 21.05 18.77 -0.15
CA LEU A 161 20.63 18.74 1.23
C LEU A 161 19.12 18.51 1.32
N VAL A 162 18.70 17.26 1.27
CA VAL A 162 17.30 16.86 1.28
C VAL A 162 16.78 16.79 2.70
N PRO A 163 15.83 17.66 3.10
CA PRO A 163 15.17 17.56 4.40
C PRO A 163 14.19 16.40 4.44
N VAL A 164 14.32 15.53 5.43
CA VAL A 164 13.34 14.52 5.79
C VAL A 164 12.61 14.98 7.04
N THR A 165 11.30 14.99 7.01
CA THR A 165 10.45 15.44 8.13
C THR A 165 9.32 14.46 8.37
N HIS A 166 8.99 14.26 9.61
CA HIS A 166 7.82 13.50 10.05
C HIS A 166 7.19 14.21 11.23
N ILE A 167 5.87 14.23 11.28
CA ILE A 167 5.11 14.76 12.42
C ILE A 167 4.41 13.58 13.08
N ASP A 168 4.69 13.37 14.36
CA ASP A 168 4.08 12.32 15.17
C ASP A 168 2.74 12.79 15.74
N ASP A 169 2.71 14.02 16.27
CA ASP A 169 1.50 14.53 16.89
C ASP A 169 1.34 16.05 16.76
N ILE A 170 0.07 16.52 16.73
CA ILE A 170 -0.33 17.92 16.73
C ILE A 170 -1.51 18.10 17.67
N VAL A 171 -1.27 18.68 18.83
CA VAL A 171 -2.29 18.86 19.88
C VAL A 171 -2.29 20.26 20.46
N TRP A 172 -3.43 20.70 20.99
CA TRP A 172 -3.54 21.91 21.79
C TRP A 172 -3.37 21.56 23.28
N VAL A 173 -2.28 22.03 23.88
CA VAL A 173 -1.96 21.85 25.30
C VAL A 173 -1.78 23.22 25.92
N ASP A 174 -2.43 23.51 27.04
CA ASP A 174 -2.35 24.78 27.79
C ASP A 174 -2.50 26.02 26.89
N GLY A 175 -3.37 25.94 25.94
CA GLY A 175 -3.62 27.02 25.00
C GLY A 175 -2.60 27.22 23.89
N LYS A 176 -1.59 26.38 23.77
CA LYS A 176 -0.58 26.39 22.72
C LYS A 176 -0.74 25.20 21.80
N LEU A 177 -0.45 25.38 20.53
CA LEU A 177 -0.35 24.29 19.58
C LEU A 177 1.03 23.66 19.70
N ARG A 178 1.08 22.41 20.17
CA ARG A 178 2.28 21.59 20.24
C ARG A 178 2.36 20.73 19.00
N ILE A 179 3.54 20.76 18.35
CA ILE A 179 3.86 19.94 17.18
C ILE A 179 5.07 19.10 17.55
N THR A 180 4.94 17.78 17.53
CA THR A 180 6.02 16.83 17.81
C THR A 180 6.35 16.00 16.58
N GLY A 181 7.58 15.55 16.49
CA GLY A 181 8.04 14.73 15.37
C GLY A 181 9.56 14.71 15.29
N PHE A 182 10.07 14.23 14.14
CA PHE A 182 11.49 14.28 13.87
C PHE A 182 11.80 14.91 12.52
N ALA A 183 13.04 15.44 12.43
CA ALA A 183 13.47 16.06 11.19
C ALA A 183 15.00 16.09 11.09
N TYR A 184 15.54 15.67 9.94
CA TYR A 184 16.96 15.60 9.66
C TYR A 184 17.28 15.88 8.20
N LEU A 185 18.58 16.04 7.88
CA LEU A 185 19.08 16.10 6.51
C LEU A 185 19.61 14.74 6.10
N ALA A 186 19.11 14.19 4.99
CA ALA A 186 19.50 12.89 4.51
C ALA A 186 21.00 12.76 4.33
N GLY A 187 21.60 11.70 4.87
CA GLY A 187 23.04 11.45 4.84
C GLY A 187 23.89 12.24 5.87
N LEU A 188 23.29 13.08 6.73
CA LEU A 188 23.99 13.81 7.76
C LEU A 188 23.55 13.36 9.17
N SER A 189 24.37 12.53 9.83
CA SER A 189 24.09 12.00 11.16
C SER A 189 23.84 13.08 12.23
N VAL A 190 22.87 12.82 13.11
CA VAL A 190 22.45 13.70 14.22
C VAL A 190 22.61 12.91 15.53
N ARG A 191 23.86 12.57 15.89
CA ARG A 191 24.21 11.76 17.06
C ARG A 191 24.14 12.50 18.40
N SER A 192 24.06 13.84 18.37
CA SER A 192 24.00 14.65 19.58
C SER A 192 23.30 15.97 19.34
N ARG A 193 22.88 16.62 20.43
CA ARG A 193 22.26 17.96 20.40
C ARG A 193 23.25 19.06 20.02
N ARG A 194 24.56 18.91 20.30
CA ARG A 194 25.55 19.97 20.33
C ARG A 194 25.75 20.73 19.02
N PHE A 195 25.69 20.07 17.87
CA PHE A 195 26.01 20.66 16.57
C PHE A 195 24.82 20.63 15.58
N ASN A 196 23.62 20.40 16.11
CA ASN A 196 22.44 20.26 15.29
C ASN A 196 21.31 21.11 15.85
N ARG A 197 20.90 22.11 15.10
CA ARG A 197 19.79 22.99 15.45
C ARG A 197 18.68 22.82 14.43
N ALA A 198 17.44 22.81 14.90
CA ALA A 198 16.28 22.90 14.06
C ALA A 198 15.30 23.88 14.69
N THR A 199 14.67 24.69 13.86
CA THR A 199 13.67 25.66 14.30
C THR A 199 12.48 25.56 13.39
N VAL A 200 11.31 25.31 13.93
CA VAL A 200 10.05 25.36 13.20
C VAL A 200 9.68 26.82 12.96
N VAL A 201 9.33 27.13 11.73
CA VAL A 201 9.03 28.49 11.28
C VAL A 201 7.73 28.47 10.49
N LEU A 202 6.78 29.30 10.88
CA LEU A 202 5.58 29.52 10.09
C LEU A 202 5.81 30.69 9.13
N ARG A 203 5.68 30.43 7.82
CA ARG A 203 5.75 31.46 6.79
C ARG A 203 4.37 31.78 6.25
N GLY A 204 3.96 33.02 6.45
CA GLY A 204 2.75 33.59 5.90
C GLY A 204 2.99 34.26 4.54
N PRO A 205 2.09 35.15 4.12
CA PRO A 205 2.26 36.01 2.95
C PRO A 205 3.59 36.78 3.00
N ARG A 206 4.17 37.12 1.83
CA ARG A 206 5.50 37.75 1.70
C ARG A 206 5.69 39.04 2.52
N TRP A 207 4.62 39.76 2.78
CA TRP A 207 4.64 41.00 3.54
C TRP A 207 4.53 40.82 5.07
N LEU A 208 4.36 39.56 5.57
CA LEU A 208 4.38 39.25 6.99
C LEU A 208 5.69 38.60 7.39
N PRO A 209 6.33 39.06 8.48
CA PRO A 209 7.52 38.39 8.97
C PRO A 209 7.20 36.97 9.45
N PRO A 210 8.10 36.00 9.26
CA PRO A 210 7.92 34.63 9.68
C PRO A 210 7.80 34.52 11.20
N VAL A 211 7.00 33.56 11.68
CA VAL A 211 6.87 33.24 13.09
C VAL A 211 7.80 32.08 13.41
N ARG A 212 8.81 32.33 14.25
CA ARG A 212 9.68 31.27 14.78
C ARG A 212 9.03 30.65 16.02
N LEU A 213 8.88 29.33 16.02
CA LEU A 213 8.33 28.59 17.15
C LEU A 213 9.45 28.25 18.15
N ARG A 214 9.11 28.23 19.45
CA ARG A 214 10.01 27.67 20.44
C ARG A 214 10.17 26.19 20.17
N THR A 215 11.34 25.78 19.67
CA THR A 215 11.63 24.41 19.25
C THR A 215 12.70 23.80 20.12
N ARG A 216 12.43 22.66 20.76
CA ARG A 216 13.36 21.87 21.56
C ARG A 216 13.69 20.57 20.83
N ARG A 217 14.96 20.15 20.90
CA ARG A 217 15.40 18.84 20.39
C ARG A 217 15.12 17.77 21.43
N VAL A 218 14.62 16.63 20.96
CA VAL A 218 14.35 15.43 21.77
C VAL A 218 14.94 14.20 21.08
N LEU A 219 15.04 13.10 21.81
CA LEU A 219 15.46 11.81 21.28
C LEU A 219 14.31 11.21 20.45
N ALA A 220 14.62 10.64 19.30
CA ALA A 220 13.69 9.99 18.38
C ALA A 220 14.41 8.85 17.62
N PRO A 221 14.67 7.70 18.27
CA PRO A 221 15.39 6.57 17.65
C PRO A 221 14.69 6.01 16.42
N GLU A 222 13.37 6.14 16.35
CA GLU A 222 12.55 5.79 15.19
C GLU A 222 12.97 6.51 13.91
N ALA A 223 13.55 7.70 14.03
CA ALA A 223 14.10 8.43 12.88
C ALA A 223 15.30 7.69 12.25
N THR A 224 16.15 7.06 13.08
CA THR A 224 17.27 6.23 12.58
C THR A 224 16.75 4.93 11.96
N HIS A 225 15.79 4.27 12.61
CA HIS A 225 15.22 3.02 12.12
C HIS A 225 14.47 3.20 10.79
N GLY A 226 13.75 4.31 10.62
CA GLY A 226 13.02 4.64 9.39
C GLY A 226 13.86 5.24 8.27
N ALA A 227 15.13 5.61 8.54
CA ALA A 227 16.00 6.26 7.58
C ALA A 227 16.39 5.33 6.43
N ARG A 228 16.58 5.93 5.24
CA ARG A 228 17.08 5.21 4.05
C ARG A 228 18.60 5.15 3.96
N GLU A 229 19.31 5.89 4.82
CA GLU A 229 20.76 6.00 4.84
C GLU A 229 21.35 5.10 5.93
N PRO A 230 21.78 3.88 5.59
CA PRO A 230 22.44 2.98 6.53
C PRO A 230 23.77 3.60 7.00
N GLY A 231 24.07 3.43 8.28
CA GLY A 231 25.27 4.02 8.89
C GLY A 231 25.11 5.49 9.30
N CYS A 232 23.98 6.15 9.03
CA CYS A 232 23.62 7.42 9.62
C CYS A 232 22.78 7.20 10.87
N ASN A 233 23.11 7.92 11.94
CA ASN A 233 22.32 7.95 13.17
C ASN A 233 21.56 9.29 13.24
N TYR A 234 20.26 9.22 13.41
CA TYR A 234 19.36 10.37 13.50
C TYR A 234 18.61 10.44 14.84
N ASP A 235 19.07 9.73 15.88
CA ASP A 235 18.39 9.62 17.17
C ASP A 235 18.07 10.98 17.81
N TRP A 236 18.93 11.99 17.62
CA TRP A 236 18.69 13.34 18.12
C TRP A 236 17.99 14.26 17.11
N SER A 237 17.25 13.70 16.18
CA SER A 237 16.48 14.46 15.18
C SER A 237 15.09 14.86 15.66
N GLY A 238 14.59 14.30 16.75
CA GLY A 238 13.29 14.63 17.32
C GLY A 238 13.15 16.13 17.69
N PHE A 239 11.93 16.64 17.60
CA PHE A 239 11.63 18.01 18.00
C PHE A 239 10.26 18.14 18.66
N HIS A 240 10.17 19.08 19.63
CA HIS A 240 8.92 19.63 20.12
C HIS A 240 8.89 21.13 19.80
N ALA A 241 7.85 21.56 19.09
CA ALA A 241 7.66 22.95 18.74
C ALA A 241 6.33 23.47 19.31
N GLU A 242 6.33 24.65 19.88
CA GLU A 242 5.14 25.26 20.47
C GLU A 242 4.79 26.57 19.75
N LEU A 243 3.54 26.69 19.34
CA LEU A 243 2.95 27.89 18.78
C LEU A 243 2.02 28.54 19.82
N SER A 244 2.36 29.74 20.31
CA SER A 244 1.42 30.54 21.05
C SER A 244 0.44 31.23 20.10
N PRO A 245 -0.89 31.08 20.28
CA PRO A 245 -1.89 31.77 19.49
C PRO A 245 -1.73 33.28 19.47
N TRP A 246 -1.15 33.84 20.54
CA TRP A 246 -0.86 35.26 20.65
C TRP A 246 0.08 35.74 19.54
N ALA A 247 1.06 34.94 19.14
CA ALA A 247 2.00 35.30 18.08
C ALA A 247 1.31 35.43 16.71
N LEU A 248 0.21 34.68 16.48
CA LEU A 248 -0.61 34.79 15.29
C LEU A 248 -1.63 35.94 15.37
N ARG A 249 -2.16 36.19 16.57
CA ARG A 249 -3.18 37.21 16.86
C ARG A 249 -2.70 38.65 16.59
N TRP A 250 -1.48 38.98 17.01
CA TRP A 250 -0.86 40.28 16.78
C TRP A 250 -0.71 40.61 15.30
N ARG A 251 -0.37 39.61 14.52
CA ARG A 251 -0.16 39.74 13.06
C ARG A 251 -1.45 39.77 12.26
N GLY A 252 -2.53 39.19 12.79
CA GLY A 252 -3.90 39.38 12.28
C GLY A 252 -4.42 40.80 12.45
N ALA A 253 -4.09 41.46 13.59
CA ALA A 253 -4.49 42.83 13.88
C ALA A 253 -3.78 43.85 12.96
N VAL A 254 -2.50 43.64 12.66
CA VAL A 254 -1.75 44.47 11.67
C VAL A 254 -2.38 44.38 10.29
N ARG A 255 -2.92 43.21 9.91
CA ARG A 255 -3.67 43.05 8.66
C ARG A 255 -4.99 43.85 8.67
N GLY A 256 -5.71 43.86 9.79
CA GLY A 256 -6.94 44.67 9.93
C GLY A 256 -6.68 46.14 9.66
N LEU A 257 -5.59 46.69 10.18
CA LEU A 257 -5.15 48.06 9.94
C LEU A 257 -4.75 48.30 8.47
N VAL A 258 -3.90 47.43 7.88
CA VAL A 258 -3.47 47.58 6.46
C VAL A 258 -4.60 47.34 5.50
N SER A 259 -5.54 46.42 5.79
CA SER A 259 -6.72 46.19 4.94
C SER A 259 -7.74 47.32 5.06
N GLY A 260 -7.84 47.91 6.24
CA GLY A 260 -8.71 49.09 6.49
C GLY A 260 -8.27 50.31 5.67
N VAL A 261 -6.92 50.58 5.64
CA VAL A 261 -6.35 51.64 4.80
C VAL A 261 -6.52 51.36 3.30
N ARG A 262 -6.27 50.11 2.86
CA ARG A 262 -6.49 49.70 1.44
C ARG A 262 -7.98 49.68 1.06
N ARG A 263 -8.89 49.39 1.97
CA ARG A 263 -10.34 49.43 1.76
C ARG A 263 -10.85 50.87 1.48
N ARG A 264 -10.27 51.88 2.12
CA ARG A 264 -10.58 53.30 1.86
C ARG A 264 -10.03 53.76 0.49
N LEU A 265 -8.97 53.14 -0.02
CA LEU A 265 -8.31 53.53 -1.28
C LEU A 265 -8.80 52.79 -2.54
N ARG A 266 -9.49 51.64 -2.40
CA ARG A 266 -9.98 50.82 -3.52
C ARG A 266 -11.42 50.37 -3.25
N ARG A 267 -12.37 50.85 -4.03
CA ARG A 267 -13.79 50.42 -4.07
C ARG A 267 -13.99 48.99 -4.61
N ARG A 268 -13.26 47.99 -4.09
CA ARG A 268 -13.45 46.58 -4.46
C ARG A 268 -13.86 45.77 -3.23
N PRO A 269 -14.85 44.83 -3.37
CA PRO A 269 -15.29 43.98 -2.26
C PRO A 269 -14.14 43.12 -1.74
N ALA A 270 -14.11 42.97 -0.43
CA ALA A 270 -13.02 42.23 0.30
C ALA A 270 -13.00 40.77 -0.08
N VAL A 271 -12.05 40.37 -0.89
CA VAL A 271 -11.73 38.97 -1.15
C VAL A 271 -10.65 38.48 -0.17
N ARG A 272 -10.99 37.49 0.64
CA ARG A 272 -10.13 36.60 1.45
C ARG A 272 -9.44 37.24 2.67
N ASP A 273 -10.14 37.24 3.80
CA ASP A 273 -9.56 37.47 5.14
C ASP A 273 -8.82 36.27 5.73
N THR A 274 -8.76 35.16 5.03
CA THR A 274 -8.06 33.94 5.45
C THR A 274 -6.56 34.07 5.23
N THR A 275 -5.77 33.82 6.28
CA THR A 275 -4.31 33.83 6.19
C THR A 275 -3.77 32.42 6.42
N THR A 276 -3.01 31.92 5.45
CA THR A 276 -2.38 30.61 5.53
C THR A 276 -0.89 30.76 5.85
N TRP A 277 -0.44 30.02 6.85
CA TRP A 277 0.94 29.94 7.28
C TRP A 277 1.47 28.55 7.02
N ARG A 278 2.48 28.42 6.15
CA ARG A 278 3.16 27.14 5.92
C ARG A 278 4.12 26.86 7.04
N ALA A 279 4.10 25.63 7.55
CA ALA A 279 5.05 25.17 8.53
C ALA A 279 6.30 24.65 7.83
N GLU A 280 7.42 25.27 8.11
CA GLU A 280 8.75 24.90 7.61
C GLU A 280 9.65 24.59 8.79
N ILE A 281 10.70 23.79 8.57
CA ILE A 281 11.76 23.60 9.52
C ILE A 281 13.09 24.06 8.92
N VAL A 282 13.80 24.89 9.65
CA VAL A 282 15.12 25.37 9.27
C VAL A 282 16.15 24.57 10.03
N PHE A 283 17.00 23.88 9.30
CA PHE A 283 18.10 23.08 9.82
C PHE A 283 19.40 23.82 9.80
N TRP A 284 20.20 23.58 10.82
CA TRP A 284 21.61 23.84 10.83
C TRP A 284 22.33 22.63 11.44
N SER A 285 23.16 21.96 10.65
CA SER A 285 23.91 20.77 11.07
C SER A 285 25.34 20.86 10.59
N ARG A 286 26.28 21.05 11.51
CA ARG A 286 27.73 21.04 11.26
C ARG A 286 28.16 21.85 10.01
N GLY A 287 27.62 23.05 9.84
CA GLY A 287 27.92 23.92 8.69
C GLY A 287 26.95 23.77 7.49
N ALA A 288 26.16 22.71 7.42
CA ALA A 288 25.08 22.58 6.44
C ALA A 288 23.82 23.32 6.91
N ARG A 289 23.19 24.08 6.00
CA ARG A 289 21.92 24.76 6.25
C ARG A 289 20.90 24.42 5.17
N ALA A 290 19.72 23.99 5.57
CA ALA A 290 18.62 23.75 4.66
C ALA A 290 17.28 24.12 5.29
N THR A 291 16.24 24.24 4.48
CA THR A 291 14.88 24.49 4.92
C THR A 291 13.98 23.46 4.23
N GLY A 292 13.10 22.81 4.99
CA GLY A 292 12.13 21.86 4.46
C GLY A 292 10.73 22.17 4.96
N LEU A 293 9.71 21.74 4.19
CA LEU A 293 8.34 21.75 4.67
C LEU A 293 8.17 20.68 5.74
N LEU A 294 7.42 20.98 6.80
CA LEU A 294 6.99 19.97 7.74
C LEU A 294 5.90 19.12 7.09
N ARG A 295 6.22 17.87 6.85
CA ARG A 295 5.37 16.90 6.15
C ARG A 295 5.20 15.62 6.97
N GLY A 296 4.22 14.85 6.57
CA GLY A 296 3.88 13.58 7.19
C GLY A 296 2.95 13.79 8.37
N ALA A 297 2.26 12.75 8.70
CA ALA A 297 1.55 12.54 9.94
C ALA A 297 1.56 11.04 10.18
N SER A 298 1.71 10.63 11.40
CA SER A 298 1.36 9.29 11.83
C SER A 298 -0.14 9.07 11.57
N ILE A 299 -0.52 7.82 11.41
CA ILE A 299 -1.92 7.40 11.48
C ILE A 299 -2.38 7.64 12.94
N GLY A 300 -3.56 8.23 13.14
CA GLY A 300 -4.08 8.48 14.48
C GLY A 300 -4.65 9.88 14.64
N ARG A 301 -4.73 10.38 15.88
CA ARG A 301 -5.34 11.67 16.26
C ARG A 301 -4.79 12.87 15.48
N SER A 302 -3.52 12.83 15.13
CA SER A 302 -2.83 13.91 14.39
C SER A 302 -3.23 14.04 12.94
N GLU A 303 -3.92 13.08 12.36
CA GLU A 303 -4.39 13.18 10.96
C GLU A 303 -5.40 14.32 10.79
N ARG A 304 -6.08 14.69 11.88
CA ARG A 304 -7.05 15.78 11.93
C ARG A 304 -6.91 16.62 13.20
N PRO A 305 -5.89 17.48 13.28
CA PRO A 305 -5.72 18.32 14.46
C PRO A 305 -6.89 19.30 14.63
N ALA A 306 -7.40 19.41 15.85
CA ALA A 306 -8.52 20.27 16.16
C ALA A 306 -8.21 21.75 15.88
N GLY A 307 -9.22 22.50 15.45
CA GLY A 307 -9.18 23.96 15.41
C GLY A 307 -9.35 24.55 16.80
N ARG A 308 -8.89 25.80 16.99
CA ARG A 308 -9.07 26.54 18.24
C ARG A 308 -9.57 27.94 17.97
N ARG A 309 -10.56 28.39 18.77
CA ARG A 309 -11.05 29.76 18.77
C ARG A 309 -9.99 30.68 19.38
N LEU A 310 -9.57 31.72 18.64
CA LEU A 310 -8.60 32.74 19.12
C LEU A 310 -9.29 33.93 19.77
N LYS A 311 -10.43 34.31 19.22
CA LYS A 311 -11.35 35.35 19.67
C LYS A 311 -12.71 35.09 19.00
N PRO A 312 -13.80 35.75 19.47
CA PRO A 312 -15.07 35.64 18.78
C PRO A 312 -14.90 35.86 17.27
N GLY A 313 -15.48 34.95 16.49
CA GLY A 313 -15.42 34.98 15.01
C GLY A 313 -14.07 34.66 14.36
N TRP A 314 -13.01 34.25 15.10
CA TRP A 314 -11.70 33.90 14.52
C TRP A 314 -11.15 32.58 15.04
N TRP A 315 -10.68 31.75 14.14
CA TRP A 315 -10.11 30.43 14.43
C TRP A 315 -8.69 30.25 13.86
N ALA A 316 -7.88 29.52 14.59
CA ALA A 316 -6.62 28.94 14.09
C ALA A 316 -6.82 27.44 13.87
N ARG A 317 -6.51 26.95 12.69
CA ARG A 317 -6.68 25.55 12.31
C ARG A 317 -5.40 25.01 11.67
N PRO A 318 -4.78 24.00 12.28
CA PRO A 318 -3.80 23.18 11.58
C PRO A 318 -4.52 22.38 10.47
N VAL A 319 -3.98 22.37 9.27
CA VAL A 319 -4.55 21.66 8.14
C VAL A 319 -3.43 21.02 7.29
N TRP A 320 -3.73 19.91 6.66
CA TRP A 320 -2.82 19.25 5.74
C TRP A 320 -3.12 19.65 4.29
N THR A 321 -2.08 19.88 3.51
CA THR A 321 -2.17 20.01 2.05
C THR A 321 -2.31 18.64 1.39
N SER A 322 -2.58 18.60 0.09
CA SER A 322 -2.62 17.35 -0.69
C SER A 322 -1.31 16.57 -0.65
N ASP A 323 -0.17 17.27 -0.57
CA ASP A 323 1.18 16.72 -0.44
C ASP A 323 1.62 16.51 1.01
N ARG A 324 0.66 16.49 1.95
CA ARG A 324 0.87 16.28 3.40
C ARG A 324 1.80 17.30 4.07
N ALA A 325 1.88 18.52 3.57
CA ALA A 325 2.57 19.60 4.27
C ALA A 325 1.62 20.28 5.27
N LEU A 326 2.15 20.56 6.47
CA LEU A 326 1.39 21.23 7.52
C LEU A 326 1.24 22.72 7.20
N GLN A 327 0.02 23.20 7.35
CA GLN A 327 -0.30 24.63 7.34
C GLN A 327 -1.12 24.99 8.57
N VAL A 328 -0.98 26.20 9.06
CA VAL A 328 -1.87 26.78 10.05
C VAL A 328 -2.68 27.88 9.36
N VAL A 329 -3.99 27.70 9.33
CA VAL A 329 -4.92 28.62 8.68
C VAL A 329 -5.59 29.48 9.75
N LEU A 330 -5.43 30.79 9.62
CA LEU A 330 -6.21 31.78 10.38
C LEU A 330 -7.38 32.23 9.51
N GLN A 331 -8.57 32.00 9.98
CA GLN A 331 -9.78 32.36 9.21
C GLN A 331 -10.87 32.93 10.11
N PRO A 332 -11.65 33.89 9.61
CA PRO A 332 -12.87 34.30 10.27
C PRO A 332 -13.92 33.18 10.12
N ASN A 333 -14.61 32.84 11.18
CA ASN A 333 -15.85 32.11 11.11
C ASN A 333 -16.97 33.10 10.77
N ARG A 334 -17.38 33.08 9.54
CA ARG A 334 -18.48 33.95 9.06
C ARG A 334 -19.85 33.32 9.25
N ALA A 335 -19.89 32.00 9.42
CA ALA A 335 -21.08 31.21 9.72
C ALA A 335 -20.64 30.01 10.55
N GLU A 336 -21.23 29.81 11.72
CA GLU A 336 -20.90 28.75 12.65
C GLU A 336 -22.16 27.95 13.01
N LEU A 337 -22.09 26.63 12.95
CA LEU A 337 -23.17 25.75 13.37
C LEU A 337 -23.25 25.80 14.90
N THR A 338 -24.41 26.13 15.44
CA THR A 338 -24.67 26.28 16.90
C THR A 338 -25.61 25.22 17.45
N GLY A 339 -26.36 24.55 16.58
CA GLY A 339 -27.25 23.46 16.99
C GLY A 339 -27.68 22.60 15.83
N VAL A 340 -27.96 21.35 16.12
CA VAL A 340 -28.54 20.35 15.20
C VAL A 340 -29.64 19.64 15.93
N THR A 341 -30.83 19.60 15.35
CA THR A 341 -31.94 18.73 15.77
C THR A 341 -32.42 17.95 14.56
N VAL A 342 -32.71 16.69 14.76
CA VAL A 342 -33.21 15.81 13.70
C VAL A 342 -34.32 14.92 14.26
N ASP A 343 -35.37 14.79 13.50
CA ASP A 343 -36.44 13.80 13.68
C ASP A 343 -36.66 13.06 12.34
N ASP A 344 -37.66 12.17 12.31
CA ASP A 344 -37.92 11.35 11.12
C ASP A 344 -38.30 12.14 9.87
N GLU A 345 -38.82 13.37 10.03
CA GLU A 345 -39.26 14.18 8.95
C GLU A 345 -38.28 15.32 8.60
N ARG A 346 -37.60 15.87 9.59
CA ARG A 346 -36.89 17.15 9.50
C ARG A 346 -35.51 17.13 10.13
N LEU A 347 -34.53 17.69 9.42
CA LEU A 347 -33.24 18.09 9.96
C LEU A 347 -33.23 19.62 10.10
N GLN A 348 -33.09 20.12 11.33
CA GLN A 348 -32.95 21.55 11.60
C GLN A 348 -31.50 21.88 11.98
N LEU A 349 -30.94 22.87 11.33
CA LEU A 349 -29.59 23.36 11.54
C LEU A 349 -29.68 24.84 12.00
N LYS A 350 -29.19 25.11 13.22
CA LYS A 350 -29.07 26.46 13.76
C LYS A 350 -27.67 26.96 13.47
N ILE A 351 -27.58 28.10 12.76
CA ILE A 351 -26.32 28.67 12.30
C ILE A 351 -26.24 30.11 12.82
N HIS A 352 -25.11 30.49 13.39
CA HIS A 352 -24.86 31.86 13.84
C HIS A 352 -23.91 32.61 12.87
N LEU A 353 -24.28 33.80 12.44
CA LEU A 353 -23.44 34.71 11.67
C LEU A 353 -22.91 35.80 12.61
N PRO A 354 -21.67 35.73 13.07
CA PRO A 354 -21.11 36.70 14.03
C PRO A 354 -20.85 38.05 13.35
N ASP A 355 -21.05 39.14 14.10
CA ASP A 355 -20.75 40.52 13.71
C ASP A 355 -21.48 41.00 12.46
N ARG A 356 -22.68 40.47 12.18
CA ARG A 356 -23.50 40.81 11.00
C ARG A 356 -24.98 40.74 11.32
N VAL A 357 -25.69 41.80 11.03
CA VAL A 357 -27.15 41.88 11.10
C VAL A 357 -27.72 41.79 9.68
N VAL A 358 -28.32 40.65 9.36
CA VAL A 358 -28.94 40.36 8.06
C VAL A 358 -30.34 39.82 8.28
N THR A 359 -31.31 40.32 7.51
CA THR A 359 -32.71 39.92 7.65
C THR A 359 -33.20 39.01 6.51
N LYS A 360 -32.40 38.83 5.47
CA LYS A 360 -32.78 38.04 4.28
C LYS A 360 -31.56 37.34 3.67
N GLY A 361 -31.76 36.15 3.15
CA GLY A 361 -30.76 35.35 2.47
C GLY A 361 -31.29 33.97 2.13
N HIS A 362 -30.41 33.04 1.83
CA HIS A 362 -30.72 31.63 1.66
C HIS A 362 -29.53 30.78 2.06
N ALA A 363 -29.74 29.49 2.25
CA ALA A 363 -28.70 28.52 2.38
C ALA A 363 -28.46 27.76 1.08
N ARG A 364 -27.31 27.11 0.94
CA ARG A 364 -26.99 26.21 -0.17
C ARG A 364 -26.36 24.94 0.35
N LEU A 365 -26.94 23.81 -0.01
CA LEU A 365 -26.40 22.48 0.30
C LEU A 365 -25.93 21.84 -1.01
N GLY A 366 -24.61 21.68 -1.16
CA GLY A 366 -24.02 21.31 -2.44
C GLY A 366 -24.33 22.34 -3.53
N GLY A 367 -25.07 21.93 -4.56
CA GLY A 367 -25.56 22.78 -5.64
C GLY A 367 -26.97 23.39 -5.42
N HIS A 368 -27.72 22.88 -4.41
CA HIS A 368 -29.16 23.22 -4.23
C HIS A 368 -29.31 24.41 -3.29
N ARG A 369 -30.14 25.36 -3.74
CA ARG A 369 -30.52 26.52 -2.95
C ARG A 369 -31.72 26.18 -2.07
N ILE A 370 -31.65 26.57 -0.79
CA ILE A 370 -32.62 26.20 0.25
C ILE A 370 -33.07 27.46 0.98
N ALA A 371 -34.37 27.59 1.23
CA ALA A 371 -34.90 28.66 2.07
C ALA A 371 -34.34 28.53 3.51
N ALA A 372 -34.10 29.68 4.14
CA ALA A 372 -33.64 29.75 5.50
C ALA A 372 -34.20 31.01 6.18
N ASP A 373 -34.50 30.91 7.46
CA ASP A 373 -35.03 31.99 8.27
C ASP A 373 -33.89 32.75 8.95
N PHE A 374 -33.85 34.06 8.76
CA PHE A 374 -32.82 34.96 9.29
C PHE A 374 -33.40 35.84 10.38
N SER A 375 -32.90 35.73 11.60
CA SER A 375 -33.37 36.47 12.76
C SER A 375 -32.20 37.24 13.39
N PRO A 376 -32.27 38.56 13.52
CA PRO A 376 -31.25 39.36 14.21
C PRO A 376 -31.04 38.88 15.64
N ALA A 377 -29.76 38.70 16.04
CA ALA A 377 -29.36 38.24 17.35
C ALA A 377 -28.18 39.09 17.89
N GLY A 378 -28.48 40.12 18.61
CA GLY A 378 -27.46 41.06 19.15
C GLY A 378 -26.69 41.74 18.03
N LYS A 379 -25.37 41.55 17.97
CA LYS A 379 -24.46 42.03 16.92
C LYS A 379 -24.39 41.09 15.71
N GLY A 380 -25.09 39.93 15.73
CA GLY A 380 -25.06 38.87 14.74
C GLY A 380 -26.44 38.57 14.16
N THR A 381 -26.54 37.44 13.49
CA THR A 381 -27.80 36.91 12.93
C THR A 381 -27.83 35.40 13.16
N ASP A 382 -28.92 34.90 13.69
CA ASP A 382 -29.20 33.47 13.75
C ASP A 382 -29.97 33.06 12.48
N VAL A 383 -29.57 31.97 11.89
CA VAL A 383 -30.16 31.38 10.70
C VAL A 383 -30.66 29.98 11.05
N LEU A 384 -31.95 29.77 10.84
CA LEU A 384 -32.56 28.45 10.96
C LEU A 384 -32.75 27.85 9.57
N LEU A 385 -32.18 26.68 9.33
CA LEU A 385 -32.34 25.90 8.14
C LEU A 385 -33.07 24.62 8.45
N THR A 386 -34.21 24.38 7.75
CA THR A 386 -34.97 23.13 7.89
C THR A 386 -34.89 22.36 6.58
N LEU A 387 -34.48 21.12 6.65
CA LEU A 387 -34.32 20.18 5.54
C LEU A 387 -35.26 19.01 5.73
N ALA A 388 -35.91 18.57 4.66
CA ALA A 388 -36.73 17.37 4.67
C ALA A 388 -35.82 16.11 4.65
N VAL A 389 -35.95 15.27 5.65
CA VAL A 389 -35.16 14.01 5.78
C VAL A 389 -35.36 13.09 4.58
N PRO A 390 -36.60 12.84 4.06
CA PRO A 390 -36.79 11.97 2.88
C PRO A 390 -36.04 12.44 1.64
N ALA A 391 -35.86 13.73 1.46
CA ALA A 391 -35.10 14.28 0.32
C ALA A 391 -33.57 14.08 0.50
N LEU A 392 -33.07 14.09 1.73
CA LEU A 392 -31.65 13.82 2.02
C LEU A 392 -31.30 12.34 1.83
N LEU A 393 -32.23 11.44 2.13
CA LEU A 393 -32.02 9.98 2.05
C LEU A 393 -31.87 9.46 0.60
N GLN A 394 -32.38 10.20 -0.41
CA GLN A 394 -32.22 9.84 -1.82
C GLN A 394 -30.83 10.11 -2.38
N GLU A 395 -29.99 10.79 -1.63
CA GLU A 395 -28.70 11.27 -2.11
C GLU A 395 -27.53 10.52 -1.49
N LYS A 396 -26.58 10.10 -2.35
CA LYS A 396 -25.44 9.23 -1.93
C LYS A 396 -24.20 9.99 -1.47
N ASP A 397 -24.05 11.28 -1.85
CA ASP A 397 -22.81 12.03 -1.60
C ASP A 397 -22.98 13.11 -0.53
N GLY A 398 -21.95 13.25 0.30
CA GLY A 398 -21.89 14.30 1.32
C GLY A 398 -21.82 15.70 0.71
N ARG A 399 -22.68 16.61 1.15
CA ARG A 399 -22.83 17.97 0.64
C ARG A 399 -22.38 19.01 1.62
N ARG A 400 -21.61 19.98 1.16
CA ARG A 400 -21.17 21.13 1.97
C ARG A 400 -22.28 22.14 2.13
N LEU A 401 -22.38 22.70 3.35
CA LEU A 401 -23.35 23.72 3.70
C LEU A 401 -22.75 25.13 3.60
N TRP A 402 -23.51 26.02 2.96
CA TRP A 402 -23.18 27.43 2.80
C TRP A 402 -24.37 28.27 3.21
N VAL A 403 -24.13 29.49 3.70
CA VAL A 403 -25.13 30.54 3.90
C VAL A 403 -24.79 31.70 2.98
N GLU A 404 -25.77 32.20 2.26
CA GLU A 404 -25.65 33.29 1.30
C GLU A 404 -26.58 34.48 1.72
N PRO A 405 -26.09 35.35 2.62
CA PRO A 405 -26.85 36.50 3.07
C PRO A 405 -27.05 37.48 1.92
N LYS A 406 -28.23 38.15 1.84
CA LYS A 406 -28.49 39.16 0.79
C LYS A 406 -27.55 40.35 0.98
N GLY A 407 -26.78 40.66 -0.08
CA GLY A 407 -25.84 41.79 -0.09
C GLY A 407 -24.45 41.48 0.49
N ASP A 408 -24.22 40.26 0.94
CA ASP A 408 -22.95 39.80 1.53
C ASP A 408 -22.40 38.58 0.77
N PRO A 409 -21.06 38.35 0.81
CA PRO A 409 -20.48 37.17 0.20
C PRO A 409 -20.91 35.87 0.91
N ALA A 410 -21.11 34.81 0.12
CA ALA A 410 -21.40 33.48 0.62
C ALA A 410 -20.38 33.03 1.67
N ALA A 411 -20.84 32.41 2.74
CA ALA A 411 -20.04 31.89 3.85
C ALA A 411 -20.21 30.38 3.97
N SER A 412 -19.09 29.63 3.98
CA SER A 412 -19.13 28.23 4.33
C SER A 412 -19.46 28.10 5.82
N VAL A 413 -20.41 27.24 6.16
CA VAL A 413 -20.77 26.99 7.55
C VAL A 413 -19.68 26.08 8.16
N MET A 414 -19.21 26.48 9.32
CA MET A 414 -18.18 25.77 10.09
C MET A 414 -18.84 25.01 11.25
N LEU A 415 -18.32 23.83 11.55
CA LEU A 415 -18.84 22.99 12.64
C LEU A 415 -18.66 23.66 14.02
N GLY A 416 -17.65 24.50 14.17
CA GLY A 416 -17.41 25.24 15.40
C GLY A 416 -16.98 24.35 16.57
N ASP A 417 -17.60 24.56 17.72
CA ASP A 417 -17.34 23.77 18.93
C ASP A 417 -18.17 22.48 18.99
N LEU A 418 -19.08 22.26 18.02
CA LEU A 418 -19.89 21.05 17.95
C LEU A 418 -19.05 19.85 17.52
N LYS A 419 -19.33 18.70 18.14
CA LYS A 419 -18.64 17.43 17.85
C LYS A 419 -19.18 16.69 16.62
N GLY A 420 -20.20 17.26 15.97
CA GLY A 420 -20.98 16.60 14.92
C GLY A 420 -22.19 15.87 15.48
N THR A 421 -23.10 15.50 14.60
CA THR A 421 -24.36 14.82 14.97
C THR A 421 -24.61 13.66 14.04
N ARG A 422 -25.14 12.58 14.61
CA ARG A 422 -25.66 11.42 13.89
C ARG A 422 -27.08 11.17 14.36
N ALA A 423 -27.97 10.85 13.45
CA ALA A 423 -29.33 10.43 13.75
C ALA A 423 -29.77 9.36 12.76
N VAL A 424 -30.59 8.44 13.24
CA VAL A 424 -31.17 7.37 12.42
C VAL A 424 -32.53 7.83 11.91
N ALA A 425 -32.80 7.58 10.64
CA ALA A 425 -34.07 7.83 9.98
C ALA A 425 -34.36 6.67 9.01
N GLY A 426 -35.30 5.81 9.39
CA GLY A 426 -35.58 4.57 8.67
C GLY A 426 -34.39 3.60 8.66
N ASP A 427 -34.00 3.13 7.46
CA ASP A 427 -32.85 2.23 7.25
C ASP A 427 -31.51 2.98 7.06
N ARG A 428 -31.50 4.29 7.28
CA ARG A 428 -30.33 5.16 7.06
C ARG A 428 -29.98 6.03 8.25
N GLU A 429 -28.76 6.49 8.31
CA GLU A 429 -28.30 7.53 9.22
C GLU A 429 -28.01 8.83 8.47
N ILE A 430 -28.38 9.92 9.08
CA ILE A 430 -28.01 11.26 8.67
C ILE A 430 -26.86 11.73 9.52
N THR A 431 -25.80 12.24 8.90
CA THR A 431 -24.66 12.77 9.61
C THR A 431 -24.41 14.23 9.25
N VAL A 432 -24.18 15.07 10.26
CA VAL A 432 -23.77 16.45 10.16
C VAL A 432 -22.36 16.53 10.76
N LEU A 433 -21.34 16.48 9.91
CA LEU A 433 -19.94 16.39 10.31
C LEU A 433 -19.11 17.50 9.65
N GLY A 434 -17.92 17.78 10.15
CA GLY A 434 -17.00 18.68 9.47
C GLY A 434 -16.11 17.96 8.45
N ASP A 435 -15.78 18.58 7.32
CA ASP A 435 -14.73 18.09 6.41
C ASP A 435 -13.31 18.39 6.97
N ARG A 436 -12.24 18.08 6.21
CA ARG A 436 -10.84 18.34 6.61
C ARG A 436 -10.54 19.81 6.98
N ARG A 437 -11.41 20.75 6.61
CA ARG A 437 -11.33 22.16 6.95
C ARG A 437 -12.41 22.59 7.95
N ASP A 438 -13.06 21.62 8.57
CA ASP A 438 -14.12 21.80 9.55
C ASP A 438 -15.38 22.49 9.01
N ARG A 439 -15.57 22.42 7.69
CA ARG A 439 -16.77 22.91 7.05
C ARG A 439 -17.86 21.85 7.16
N VAL A 440 -19.05 22.25 7.51
CA VAL A 440 -20.19 21.36 7.67
C VAL A 440 -20.50 20.62 6.36
N VAL A 441 -20.59 19.32 6.49
CA VAL A 441 -21.05 18.38 5.46
C VAL A 441 -22.23 17.61 6.01
N VAL A 442 -23.33 17.62 5.32
CA VAL A 442 -24.50 16.80 5.58
C VAL A 442 -24.49 15.62 4.61
N SER A 443 -24.65 14.41 5.13
CA SER A 443 -24.68 13.20 4.30
C SER A 443 -25.62 12.14 4.90
N ALA A 444 -26.20 11.34 4.03
CA ALA A 444 -27.01 10.17 4.40
C ALA A 444 -26.30 8.89 3.96
N HIS A 445 -26.24 7.90 4.87
CA HIS A 445 -25.60 6.62 4.64
C HIS A 445 -26.50 5.50 5.17
N ARG A 446 -26.22 4.27 4.80
CA ARG A 446 -26.77 3.14 5.56
C ARG A 446 -26.30 3.23 7.02
N ILE A 447 -27.14 2.80 7.96
CA ILE A 447 -26.79 2.79 9.39
C ILE A 447 -25.45 2.05 9.58
N ARG A 448 -24.52 2.68 10.31
CA ARG A 448 -23.15 2.15 10.53
C ARG A 448 -22.98 1.76 12.00
N PRO A 449 -22.31 0.64 12.29
CA PRO A 449 -21.88 0.35 13.65
C PRO A 449 -20.95 1.46 14.16
N VAL A 450 -21.18 1.93 15.38
CA VAL A 450 -20.38 2.98 16.03
C VAL A 450 -19.80 2.44 17.33
N ILE A 451 -18.48 2.34 17.42
CA ILE A 451 -17.76 1.93 18.62
C ILE A 451 -17.78 3.08 19.62
N SER A 452 -18.32 2.83 20.81
CA SER A 452 -18.35 3.74 21.95
C SER A 452 -17.23 3.47 22.96
N SER A 453 -16.63 2.26 22.92
CA SER A 453 -15.51 1.88 23.80
C SER A 453 -14.63 0.84 23.12
N ALA A 454 -13.33 0.98 23.25
CA ALA A 454 -12.33 0.01 22.80
C ALA A 454 -11.29 -0.17 23.91
N VAL A 455 -11.26 -1.36 24.50
CA VAL A 455 -10.42 -1.65 25.68
C VAL A 455 -9.70 -2.97 25.48
N TRP A 456 -8.44 -3.03 25.89
CA TRP A 456 -7.69 -4.27 25.95
C TRP A 456 -7.96 -5.00 27.26
N ASP A 457 -8.45 -6.24 27.17
CA ASP A 457 -8.63 -7.19 28.27
C ASP A 457 -7.66 -8.37 28.03
N GLY A 458 -6.48 -8.30 28.64
CA GLY A 458 -5.41 -9.24 28.37
C GLY A 458 -5.03 -9.25 26.87
N PRO A 459 -5.10 -10.43 26.21
CA PRO A 459 -4.79 -10.54 24.76
C PRO A 459 -5.98 -10.12 23.86
N THR A 460 -7.13 -9.79 24.45
CA THR A 460 -8.37 -9.55 23.73
C THR A 460 -8.67 -8.06 23.61
N LEU A 461 -8.86 -7.57 22.41
CA LEU A 461 -9.42 -6.25 22.13
C LEU A 461 -10.95 -6.35 22.19
N VAL A 462 -11.56 -5.72 23.18
CA VAL A 462 -13.01 -5.68 23.38
C VAL A 462 -13.56 -4.37 22.82
N LEU A 463 -14.40 -4.48 21.80
CA LEU A 463 -15.08 -3.35 21.17
C LEU A 463 -16.55 -3.38 21.61
N ARG A 464 -17.05 -2.30 22.18
CA ARG A 464 -18.46 -2.10 22.49
C ARG A 464 -18.99 -0.92 21.73
N GLY A 465 -20.26 -0.98 21.35
CA GLY A 465 -20.84 0.11 20.60
C GLY A 465 -22.32 -0.08 20.33
N HIS A 466 -22.81 0.75 19.44
CA HIS A 466 -24.21 0.87 19.10
C HIS A 466 -24.42 0.65 17.60
N TYR A 467 -25.39 -0.19 17.25
CA TYR A 467 -25.74 -0.50 15.87
C TYR A 467 -27.27 -0.70 15.75
N PRO A 468 -28.03 0.38 15.51
CA PRO A 468 -29.51 0.34 15.52
C PRO A 468 -30.13 -0.26 14.25
N ASP A 469 -29.37 -0.93 13.42
CA ASP A 469 -29.88 -1.69 12.28
C ASP A 469 -30.33 -3.08 12.74
N ALA A 470 -31.66 -3.28 12.88
CA ALA A 470 -32.24 -4.54 13.37
C ALA A 470 -31.89 -5.73 12.47
N GLU A 471 -31.80 -5.52 11.16
CA GLU A 471 -31.44 -6.54 10.18
C GLU A 471 -29.91 -6.64 9.97
N GLY A 472 -29.14 -5.82 10.69
CA GLY A 472 -27.69 -5.77 10.59
C GLY A 472 -27.02 -7.11 10.89
N PRO A 473 -25.87 -7.37 10.26
CA PRO A 473 -25.16 -8.64 10.40
C PRO A 473 -24.65 -8.87 11.82
N ARG A 474 -24.46 -10.14 12.17
CA ARG A 474 -23.92 -10.59 13.47
C ARG A 474 -22.43 -10.90 13.41
N SER A 475 -21.71 -10.34 12.44
CA SER A 475 -20.25 -10.47 12.35
C SER A 475 -19.60 -9.18 11.87
N LEU A 476 -18.43 -8.91 12.42
CA LEU A 476 -17.52 -7.85 12.00
C LEU A 476 -16.43 -8.47 11.11
N THR A 477 -16.13 -7.81 10.01
CA THR A 477 -15.03 -8.20 9.12
C THR A 477 -13.79 -7.34 9.39
N LEU A 478 -12.68 -7.98 9.76
CA LEU A 478 -11.35 -7.39 9.72
C LEU A 478 -10.74 -7.67 8.36
N ARG A 479 -10.38 -6.65 7.59
CA ARG A 479 -9.83 -6.78 6.24
C ARG A 479 -8.49 -6.07 6.10
N HIS A 480 -7.50 -6.80 5.62
CA HIS A 480 -6.19 -6.27 5.26
C HIS A 480 -6.16 -5.83 3.77
N ARG A 481 -5.26 -4.90 3.43
CA ARG A 481 -5.06 -4.44 2.03
C ARG A 481 -4.64 -5.55 1.04
N SER A 482 -4.10 -6.66 1.54
CA SER A 482 -3.76 -7.83 0.71
C SER A 482 -4.99 -8.64 0.30
N GLY A 483 -6.18 -8.31 0.83
CA GLY A 483 -7.41 -9.05 0.64
C GLY A 483 -7.72 -10.05 1.75
N LEU A 484 -6.75 -10.42 2.60
CA LEU A 484 -7.01 -11.25 3.77
C LEU A 484 -8.13 -10.65 4.62
N ALA A 485 -9.05 -11.48 5.06
CA ALA A 485 -10.18 -11.07 5.88
C ALA A 485 -10.52 -12.14 6.92
N TYR A 486 -10.88 -11.70 8.13
CA TYR A 486 -11.40 -12.54 9.20
C TYR A 486 -12.79 -12.06 9.57
N GLN A 487 -13.70 -13.01 9.76
CA GLN A 487 -15.04 -12.77 10.33
C GLN A 487 -14.93 -12.96 11.84
N VAL A 488 -15.36 -11.96 12.58
CA VAL A 488 -15.38 -12.01 14.05
C VAL A 488 -16.84 -11.90 14.51
N PRO A 489 -17.33 -12.81 15.38
CA PRO A 489 -18.68 -12.74 15.89
C PRO A 489 -18.97 -11.39 16.55
N MET A 490 -20.16 -10.87 16.32
CA MET A 490 -20.73 -9.67 16.96
C MET A 490 -21.91 -10.09 17.82
N GLU A 491 -21.71 -10.08 19.14
CA GLU A 491 -22.77 -10.32 20.12
C GLU A 491 -23.68 -9.09 20.17
N ARG A 492 -24.95 -9.25 19.94
CA ARG A 492 -25.91 -8.14 19.93
C ARG A 492 -26.94 -8.31 21.07
N ALA A 493 -27.17 -7.21 21.80
CA ALA A 493 -28.21 -7.08 22.80
C ALA A 493 -29.04 -5.84 22.47
N GLY A 494 -30.14 -6.04 21.71
CA GLY A 494 -30.86 -4.91 21.10
C GLY A 494 -30.01 -4.16 20.10
N GLU A 495 -29.85 -2.85 20.33
CA GLU A 495 -29.02 -1.98 19.51
C GLU A 495 -27.53 -1.98 19.93
N GLU A 496 -27.22 -2.47 21.10
CA GLU A 496 -25.86 -2.60 21.59
C GLU A 496 -25.14 -3.80 20.97
N PHE A 497 -23.83 -3.66 20.75
CA PHE A 497 -23.00 -4.77 20.31
C PHE A 497 -21.69 -4.88 21.10
N THR A 498 -21.18 -6.10 21.17
CA THR A 498 -19.85 -6.41 21.68
C THR A 498 -19.13 -7.29 20.66
N VAL A 499 -17.88 -6.95 20.35
CA VAL A 499 -16.97 -7.75 19.52
C VAL A 499 -15.69 -8.00 20.30
N ARG A 500 -15.24 -9.26 20.34
CA ARG A 500 -14.00 -9.67 20.98
C ARG A 500 -13.01 -10.13 19.93
N VAL A 501 -11.87 -9.47 19.79
CA VAL A 501 -10.83 -9.79 18.83
C VAL A 501 -9.57 -10.19 19.57
N GLN A 502 -8.99 -11.34 19.24
CA GLN A 502 -7.66 -11.73 19.70
C GLN A 502 -6.66 -11.63 18.52
N PRO A 503 -6.11 -10.46 18.25
CA PRO A 503 -5.36 -10.21 17.02
C PRO A 503 -4.03 -10.99 16.93
N GLY A 504 -3.52 -11.50 18.05
CA GLY A 504 -2.37 -12.40 18.10
C GLY A 504 -2.70 -13.87 17.82
N PHE A 505 -4.00 -14.23 17.80
CA PHE A 505 -4.47 -15.63 17.80
C PHE A 505 -5.77 -15.76 17.00
N MET A 506 -5.76 -15.30 15.74
CA MET A 506 -6.91 -15.41 14.85
C MET A 506 -7.05 -16.85 14.37
N ASP A 507 -8.26 -17.39 14.45
CA ASP A 507 -8.53 -18.73 13.92
C ASP A 507 -8.44 -18.74 12.38
N ARG A 508 -7.67 -19.68 11.85
CA ARG A 508 -7.57 -19.98 10.44
C ARG A 508 -7.71 -21.49 10.21
N PHE A 509 -8.94 -21.95 10.11
CA PHE A 509 -9.25 -23.37 9.93
C PHE A 509 -8.60 -24.25 11.02
N GLY A 510 -8.77 -23.87 12.31
CA GLY A 510 -8.26 -24.57 13.47
C GLY A 510 -6.81 -24.23 13.84
N GLU A 511 -6.11 -23.39 13.07
CA GLU A 511 -4.78 -22.88 13.37
C GLU A 511 -4.85 -21.45 13.90
N ALA A 512 -4.30 -21.20 15.09
CA ALA A 512 -4.21 -19.86 15.66
C ALA A 512 -3.02 -19.10 15.07
N VAL A 513 -3.29 -18.03 14.30
CA VAL A 513 -2.26 -17.20 13.66
C VAL A 513 -2.45 -15.73 14.00
N PRO A 514 -1.37 -14.90 14.08
CA PRO A 514 -1.52 -13.48 14.30
C PRO A 514 -2.06 -12.77 13.05
N LEU A 515 -2.71 -11.62 13.23
CA LEU A 515 -2.97 -10.72 12.12
C LEU A 515 -1.65 -10.31 11.46
N SER A 516 -1.50 -10.56 10.17
CA SER A 516 -0.31 -10.18 9.39
C SER A 516 0.00 -8.70 9.51
N SER A 517 1.28 -8.34 9.37
CA SER A 517 1.75 -6.95 9.47
C SER A 517 1.06 -6.01 8.48
N GLY A 518 0.55 -4.91 8.98
CA GLY A 518 -0.14 -3.87 8.20
C GLY A 518 -1.35 -3.30 8.91
N THR A 519 -2.25 -2.70 8.13
CA THR A 519 -3.46 -2.04 8.64
C THR A 519 -4.68 -2.87 8.30
N TRP A 520 -5.48 -3.17 9.32
CA TRP A 520 -6.71 -3.94 9.25
C TRP A 520 -7.92 -3.03 9.43
N GLN A 521 -8.73 -2.91 8.39
CA GLN A 521 -9.95 -2.11 8.39
C GLN A 521 -11.12 -2.93 8.93
N MET A 522 -12.04 -2.23 9.61
CA MET A 522 -13.27 -2.82 10.18
C MET A 522 -14.48 -2.45 9.34
N SER A 523 -15.28 -3.44 9.02
CA SER A 523 -16.55 -3.26 8.32
C SER A 523 -17.53 -4.35 8.70
N VAL A 524 -18.80 -4.11 8.43
CA VAL A 524 -19.81 -5.17 8.43
C VAL A 524 -20.35 -5.33 7.01
N ARG A 525 -20.83 -6.52 6.67
CA ARG A 525 -21.50 -6.77 5.41
C ARG A 525 -23.00 -6.95 5.66
N HIS A 526 -23.76 -5.98 5.21
CA HIS A 526 -25.23 -6.03 5.30
C HIS A 526 -25.79 -7.15 4.40
N PRO A 527 -26.96 -7.76 4.74
CA PRO A 527 -27.63 -8.77 3.90
C PRO A 527 -27.87 -8.33 2.46
N SER A 528 -28.06 -7.02 2.21
CA SER A 528 -28.12 -6.46 0.84
C SER A 528 -26.82 -6.57 0.03
N GLY A 529 -25.74 -7.07 0.62
CA GLY A 529 -24.39 -7.17 0.01
C GLY A 529 -23.54 -5.90 0.17
N GLU A 530 -24.10 -4.80 0.69
CA GLU A 530 -23.36 -3.54 0.91
C GLU A 530 -22.32 -3.70 2.02
N ILE A 531 -21.10 -3.21 1.79
CA ILE A 531 -20.03 -3.15 2.81
C ILE A 531 -20.15 -1.84 3.57
N VAL A 532 -20.49 -1.93 4.84
CA VAL A 532 -20.70 -0.79 5.72
C VAL A 532 -19.51 -0.61 6.65
N PRO A 533 -18.77 0.52 6.59
CA PRO A 533 -17.62 0.73 7.45
C PRO A 533 -18.03 0.99 8.90
N VAL A 534 -17.28 0.43 9.84
CA VAL A 534 -17.42 0.74 11.27
C VAL A 534 -16.88 2.14 11.55
N ARG A 535 -17.48 2.82 12.51
CA ARG A 535 -17.08 4.13 13.01
C ARG A 535 -16.76 4.07 14.51
N MET A 536 -16.12 5.10 15.01
CA MET A 536 -15.89 5.29 16.45
C MET A 536 -16.45 6.65 16.85
N ASP A 537 -17.11 6.71 18.00
CA ASP A 537 -17.61 7.99 18.46
C ASP A 537 -16.50 8.92 18.96
N HIS A 538 -16.82 10.18 19.13
CA HIS A 538 -15.80 11.18 19.43
C HIS A 538 -15.24 11.04 20.87
N ALA A 539 -16.06 10.61 21.81
CA ALA A 539 -15.62 10.39 23.20
C ALA A 539 -14.67 9.20 23.29
N ALA A 540 -15.00 8.11 22.56
CA ALA A 540 -14.12 6.95 22.45
C ALA A 540 -12.80 7.26 21.76
N LEU A 541 -12.78 8.17 20.76
CA LEU A 541 -11.54 8.63 20.12
C LEU A 541 -10.65 9.44 21.08
N GLU A 542 -11.24 10.25 21.96
CA GLU A 542 -10.48 11.05 22.94
C GLU A 542 -9.80 10.17 24.00
N THR A 543 -10.39 9.03 24.34
CA THR A 543 -9.92 8.10 25.39
C THR A 543 -9.23 6.86 24.83
N LEU A 544 -9.09 6.73 23.51
CA LEU A 544 -8.51 5.55 22.86
C LEU A 544 -7.06 5.35 23.32
N ASP A 545 -6.79 4.15 23.85
CA ASP A 545 -5.43 3.69 24.15
C ASP A 545 -4.75 3.27 22.85
N GLU A 546 -3.83 4.08 22.35
CA GLU A 546 -3.04 3.83 21.14
C GLU A 546 -1.70 3.13 21.46
N ASP A 547 -1.43 2.77 22.72
CA ASP A 547 -0.20 2.08 23.09
C ASP A 547 -0.16 0.65 22.51
N PRO A 548 0.99 0.21 21.98
CA PRO A 548 1.11 -1.09 21.40
C PRO A 548 1.04 -2.23 22.43
N ARG A 549 0.33 -3.33 22.09
CA ARG A 549 0.31 -4.58 22.86
C ARG A 549 1.06 -5.64 22.08
N VAL A 550 2.03 -6.31 22.72
CA VAL A 550 2.83 -7.38 22.09
C VAL A 550 2.22 -8.73 22.40
N LEU A 551 1.76 -9.44 21.37
CA LEU A 551 1.09 -10.74 21.45
C LEU A 551 1.54 -11.61 20.26
N GLY A 552 1.86 -12.88 20.47
CA GLY A 552 2.21 -13.82 19.38
C GLY A 552 3.35 -13.35 18.47
N GLY A 553 4.33 -12.62 19.01
CA GLY A 553 5.45 -12.06 18.24
C GLY A 553 5.12 -10.85 17.36
N HIS A 554 3.93 -10.25 17.56
CA HIS A 554 3.48 -9.03 16.89
C HIS A 554 3.09 -7.97 17.91
N SER A 555 3.23 -6.72 17.51
CA SER A 555 2.77 -5.54 18.20
C SER A 555 1.45 -5.07 17.56
N PHE A 556 0.42 -4.94 18.37
CA PHE A 556 -0.93 -4.51 17.93
C PHE A 556 -1.31 -3.21 18.62
N ARG A 557 -1.86 -2.31 17.82
CA ARG A 557 -2.48 -1.09 18.37
C ARG A 557 -3.75 -0.76 17.61
N MET A 558 -4.74 -0.27 18.32
CA MET A 558 -5.92 0.30 17.71
C MET A 558 -5.73 1.80 17.53
N VAL A 559 -5.96 2.29 16.33
CA VAL A 559 -5.85 3.72 16.01
C VAL A 559 -7.01 4.18 15.17
N SER A 560 -7.29 5.46 15.15
CA SER A 560 -8.26 6.04 14.24
C SER A 560 -7.59 6.63 13.01
N THR A 561 -8.13 6.35 11.84
CA THR A 561 -7.77 7.02 10.58
C THR A 561 -8.94 7.85 10.09
N ARG A 562 -8.65 8.97 9.41
CA ARG A 562 -9.67 9.79 8.74
C ARG A 562 -11.04 9.82 9.41
N PHE A 563 -11.29 10.80 10.27
CA PHE A 563 -12.62 11.09 10.72
C PHE A 563 -13.35 9.96 11.47
N ASP A 564 -12.80 9.29 12.39
CA ASP A 564 -13.53 8.26 13.13
C ASP A 564 -13.52 6.83 12.52
N VAL A 565 -12.66 6.55 11.57
CA VAL A 565 -12.50 5.18 11.05
C VAL A 565 -11.49 4.41 11.90
N PRO A 566 -11.92 3.45 12.73
CA PRO A 566 -11.03 2.65 13.53
C PRO A 566 -10.31 1.61 12.66
N VAL A 567 -9.04 1.35 12.98
CA VAL A 567 -8.24 0.28 12.38
C VAL A 567 -7.35 -0.37 13.43
N VAL A 568 -7.06 -1.64 13.25
CA VAL A 568 -5.98 -2.32 13.98
C VAL A 568 -4.73 -2.29 13.12
N VAL A 569 -3.64 -1.83 13.70
CA VAL A 569 -2.30 -1.88 13.09
C VAL A 569 -1.55 -3.03 13.72
N SER A 570 -1.05 -3.94 12.89
CA SER A 570 -0.18 -5.05 13.28
C SER A 570 1.22 -4.83 12.73
N GLU A 571 2.24 -5.03 13.56
CA GLU A 571 3.66 -4.98 13.17
C GLU A 571 4.38 -6.18 13.77
N GLU A 572 5.08 -6.95 12.95
CA GLU A 572 5.92 -8.05 13.45
C GLU A 572 7.05 -7.50 14.33
N GLU A 573 7.21 -8.03 15.54
CA GLU A 573 8.27 -7.62 16.44
C GLU A 573 9.63 -8.12 15.97
N ARG A 574 10.58 -7.19 15.85
CA ARG A 574 11.96 -7.44 15.42
C ARG A 574 12.95 -6.69 16.31
N PRO A 575 14.19 -7.21 16.45
CA PRO A 575 15.26 -6.43 17.06
C PRO A 575 15.43 -5.08 16.38
N ALA A 576 15.68 -4.03 17.14
CA ALA A 576 15.83 -2.68 16.62
C ALA A 576 16.87 -2.57 15.49
N ALA A 577 17.96 -3.35 15.56
CA ALA A 577 19.01 -3.41 14.55
C ALA A 577 18.55 -3.98 13.19
N GLU A 578 17.42 -4.70 13.16
CA GLU A 578 16.85 -5.31 11.96
C GLU A 578 15.66 -4.51 11.41
N LYS A 579 15.15 -3.54 12.20
CA LYS A 579 13.99 -2.73 11.79
C LYS A 579 14.37 -1.70 10.71
N GLY A 580 13.40 -1.43 9.85
CA GLY A 580 13.46 -0.37 8.87
C GLY A 580 14.43 -0.62 7.70
N VAL A 581 14.63 0.43 6.92
CA VAL A 581 15.46 0.37 5.70
C VAL A 581 16.95 0.21 6.06
N ALA A 582 17.40 0.86 7.12
CA ALA A 582 18.79 0.78 7.57
C ALA A 582 19.16 -0.64 8.04
N GLY A 583 18.34 -1.27 8.90
CA GLY A 583 18.53 -2.64 9.34
C GLY A 583 18.54 -3.62 8.15
N THR A 584 17.55 -3.52 7.27
CA THR A 584 17.48 -4.33 6.05
C THR A 584 18.73 -4.16 5.16
N HIS A 585 19.26 -2.95 5.04
CA HIS A 585 20.50 -2.71 4.26
C HIS A 585 21.70 -3.38 4.90
N VAL A 586 21.88 -3.26 6.22
CA VAL A 586 22.98 -3.93 6.94
C VAL A 586 22.90 -5.45 6.78
N LEU A 587 21.69 -6.02 6.90
CA LEU A 587 21.50 -7.45 6.71
C LEU A 587 21.89 -7.90 5.29
N ARG A 588 21.51 -7.18 4.26
CA ARG A 588 21.74 -7.55 2.85
C ARG A 588 23.13 -7.23 2.33
N ARG A 589 23.76 -6.14 2.79
CA ARG A 589 25.02 -5.64 2.23
C ARG A 589 26.25 -5.91 3.08
N VAL A 590 26.06 -6.22 4.36
CA VAL A 590 27.15 -6.48 5.28
C VAL A 590 27.05 -7.91 5.82
N PHE A 591 25.93 -8.23 6.45
CA PHE A 591 25.79 -9.52 7.14
C PHE A 591 25.69 -10.70 6.17
N TYR A 592 24.76 -10.65 5.19
CA TYR A 592 24.58 -11.75 4.23
C TYR A 592 25.87 -12.08 3.45
N PRO A 593 26.63 -11.11 2.87
CA PRO A 593 27.90 -11.42 2.23
C PRO A 593 28.93 -12.05 3.16
N ALA A 594 28.98 -11.60 4.42
CA ALA A 594 29.86 -12.22 5.42
C ALA A 594 29.47 -13.67 5.73
N GLN A 595 28.17 -13.97 5.84
CA GLN A 595 27.71 -15.35 6.07
C GLN A 595 28.02 -16.28 4.87
N ARG A 596 28.13 -15.74 3.67
CA ARG A 596 28.48 -16.55 2.49
C ARG A 596 29.95 -16.99 2.45
N THR A 597 30.81 -16.46 3.31
CA THR A 597 32.21 -16.90 3.45
C THR A 597 32.38 -18.01 4.48
N GLU A 598 31.35 -18.23 5.31
CA GLU A 598 31.33 -19.35 6.28
C GLU A 598 31.08 -20.69 5.57
N PRO A 599 31.47 -21.82 6.15
CA PRO A 599 31.16 -23.15 5.63
C PRO A 599 29.66 -23.37 5.40
N LEU A 600 29.32 -24.30 4.51
CA LEU A 600 27.93 -24.75 4.36
C LEU A 600 27.55 -25.65 5.53
N ASP A 601 26.30 -25.45 5.99
CA ASP A 601 25.65 -26.33 6.96
C ASP A 601 24.89 -27.42 6.17
N GLU A 602 24.92 -28.68 6.63
CA GLU A 602 24.15 -29.77 6.06
C GLU A 602 22.65 -29.62 6.41
N ALA A 603 22.10 -28.45 6.16
CA ALA A 603 20.74 -28.06 6.47
C ALA A 603 19.92 -27.83 5.19
N THR A 604 18.61 -27.92 5.33
CA THR A 604 17.67 -27.58 4.25
C THR A 604 16.76 -26.45 4.65
N VAL A 605 16.69 -25.42 3.79
CA VAL A 605 15.74 -24.31 3.92
C VAL A 605 14.53 -24.54 3.03
N TYR A 606 13.34 -24.40 3.59
CA TYR A 606 12.05 -24.51 2.90
C TYR A 606 11.37 -23.16 2.84
N VAL A 607 10.95 -22.74 1.62
CA VAL A 607 10.30 -21.46 1.39
C VAL A 607 9.09 -21.64 0.48
N VAL A 608 7.89 -21.38 1.00
CA VAL A 608 6.64 -21.42 0.23
C VAL A 608 6.03 -20.02 0.18
N ASN A 609 5.80 -19.46 -1.01
CA ASN A 609 5.16 -18.15 -1.21
C ASN A 609 5.73 -17.04 -0.29
N ASP A 610 7.06 -16.85 -0.30
CA ASP A 610 7.77 -15.91 0.58
C ASP A 610 7.61 -16.21 2.09
N GLY A 611 7.42 -17.46 2.48
CA GLY A 611 7.25 -17.89 3.88
C GLY A 611 5.82 -17.73 4.43
N ARG A 612 4.81 -17.70 3.58
CA ARG A 612 3.41 -17.50 4.02
C ARG A 612 2.62 -18.79 4.25
N LEU A 613 3.10 -19.92 3.78
CA LEU A 613 2.34 -21.18 3.81
C LEU A 613 3.23 -22.36 4.17
N TYR A 614 2.65 -23.31 4.88
CA TYR A 614 3.12 -24.69 4.99
C TYR A 614 2.28 -25.54 4.04
N ALA A 615 2.76 -25.72 2.82
CA ALA A 615 1.94 -26.27 1.74
C ALA A 615 2.78 -26.66 0.50
N ASP A 616 2.10 -27.15 -0.53
CA ASP A 616 2.64 -27.37 -1.86
C ASP A 616 3.72 -28.47 -1.93
N SER A 617 4.39 -28.62 -3.07
CA SER A 617 5.45 -29.61 -3.30
C SER A 617 6.60 -29.52 -2.29
N VAL A 618 6.84 -28.33 -1.76
CA VAL A 618 7.86 -28.09 -0.72
C VAL A 618 7.50 -28.80 0.58
N ARG A 619 6.21 -28.79 0.98
CA ARG A 619 5.69 -29.54 2.13
C ARG A 619 5.85 -31.03 1.92
N ALA A 620 5.42 -31.56 0.77
CA ALA A 620 5.52 -32.99 0.45
C ALA A 620 6.97 -33.49 0.50
N ILE A 621 7.92 -32.74 -0.05
CA ILE A 621 9.36 -33.07 0.00
C ILE A 621 9.87 -33.09 1.44
N TYR A 622 9.47 -32.12 2.28
CA TYR A 622 9.85 -32.11 3.70
C TYR A 622 9.30 -33.33 4.43
N GLU A 623 7.99 -33.60 4.32
CA GLU A 623 7.32 -34.71 5.00
C GLU A 623 7.91 -36.07 4.60
N GLU A 624 8.22 -36.29 3.33
CA GLU A 624 8.84 -37.51 2.83
C GLU A 624 10.27 -37.71 3.40
N ARG A 625 11.06 -36.63 3.48
CA ARG A 625 12.40 -36.72 4.07
C ARG A 625 12.33 -37.07 5.54
N VAL A 626 11.45 -36.44 6.31
CA VAL A 626 11.22 -36.78 7.72
C VAL A 626 10.74 -38.23 7.86
N ARG A 627 9.80 -38.68 7.01
CA ARG A 627 9.32 -40.08 6.99
C ARG A 627 10.45 -41.09 6.74
N ARG A 628 11.45 -40.70 5.93
CA ARG A 628 12.66 -41.51 5.65
C ARG A 628 13.72 -41.45 6.76
N GLY A 629 13.47 -40.69 7.83
CA GLY A 629 14.41 -40.55 8.96
C GLY A 629 15.58 -39.61 8.71
N ASP A 630 15.40 -38.61 7.83
CA ASP A 630 16.41 -37.57 7.62
C ASP A 630 16.49 -36.66 8.85
N ASP A 631 17.61 -36.73 9.59
CA ASP A 631 17.88 -36.02 10.84
C ASP A 631 18.63 -34.70 10.65
N ARG A 632 18.94 -34.34 9.40
CA ARG A 632 19.59 -33.07 9.10
C ARG A 632 18.65 -31.89 9.47
N PRO A 633 19.22 -30.72 9.85
CA PRO A 633 18.39 -29.57 10.23
C PRO A 633 17.45 -29.13 9.12
N HIS A 634 16.15 -29.09 9.44
CA HIS A 634 15.07 -28.57 8.58
C HIS A 634 14.66 -27.17 9.04
N ILE A 635 14.77 -26.16 8.16
CA ILE A 635 14.52 -24.75 8.45
C ILE A 635 13.38 -24.23 7.58
N TRP A 636 12.26 -23.85 8.20
CA TRP A 636 11.14 -23.20 7.52
C TRP A 636 11.20 -21.70 7.67
N ILE A 637 11.16 -20.98 6.56
CA ILE A 637 11.03 -19.54 6.58
C ILE A 637 9.55 -19.17 6.78
N VAL A 638 9.28 -18.46 7.88
CA VAL A 638 7.92 -18.06 8.28
C VAL A 638 7.80 -16.55 8.27
N LYS A 639 6.81 -16.04 7.58
CA LYS A 639 6.54 -14.61 7.47
C LYS A 639 5.30 -14.23 8.27
N ASP A 640 5.44 -13.18 9.08
CA ASP A 640 4.33 -12.66 9.89
C ASP A 640 3.65 -13.72 10.76
N GLY A 641 4.35 -14.75 11.22
CA GLY A 641 3.76 -15.83 12.00
C GLY A 641 2.65 -16.59 11.26
N ALA A 642 2.72 -16.65 9.92
CA ALA A 642 1.63 -17.15 9.08
C ALA A 642 1.32 -18.64 9.28
N PHE A 643 2.19 -19.41 9.85
CA PHE A 643 2.01 -20.84 10.22
C PHE A 643 3.05 -21.25 11.27
N THR A 644 2.77 -22.36 11.93
CA THR A 644 3.73 -23.02 12.81
C THR A 644 4.28 -24.26 12.10
N PRO A 645 5.60 -24.35 11.85
CA PRO A 645 6.20 -25.57 11.31
C PRO A 645 5.97 -26.78 12.24
N PRO A 646 5.95 -28.01 11.70
CA PRO A 646 5.86 -29.21 12.52
C PRO A 646 6.99 -29.35 13.53
N ASP A 647 6.76 -30.13 14.58
CA ASP A 647 7.77 -30.47 15.58
C ASP A 647 9.01 -31.09 14.91
N GLY A 648 10.18 -30.70 15.41
CA GLY A 648 11.46 -31.12 14.84
C GLY A 648 12.02 -30.19 13.75
N ALA A 649 11.19 -29.30 13.19
CA ALA A 649 11.65 -28.27 12.25
C ALA A 649 11.89 -26.92 12.95
N THR A 650 12.89 -26.18 12.48
CA THR A 650 13.20 -24.84 12.99
C THR A 650 12.41 -23.78 12.26
N SER A 651 11.67 -22.96 13.01
CA SER A 651 11.00 -21.76 12.48
C SER A 651 11.97 -20.58 12.41
N VAL A 652 12.14 -20.00 11.22
CA VAL A 652 12.98 -18.81 11.03
C VAL A 652 12.16 -17.69 10.39
N ARG A 653 12.15 -16.53 11.05
CA ARG A 653 11.39 -15.37 10.63
C ARG A 653 11.90 -14.78 9.33
N ALA A 654 11.01 -14.58 8.35
CA ALA A 654 11.35 -13.97 7.07
C ALA A 654 11.94 -12.55 7.24
N GLY A 655 13.10 -12.32 6.63
CA GLY A 655 13.79 -11.03 6.67
C GLY A 655 14.62 -10.77 7.94
N SER A 656 14.68 -11.71 8.88
CA SER A 656 15.55 -11.64 10.06
C SER A 656 17.01 -11.93 9.72
N ARG A 657 17.89 -11.76 10.71
CA ARG A 657 19.30 -12.12 10.63
C ARG A 657 19.48 -13.63 10.36
N GLU A 658 18.68 -14.45 11.04
CA GLU A 658 18.66 -15.91 10.89
C GLU A 658 18.21 -16.32 9.48
N HIS A 659 17.23 -15.63 8.88
CA HIS A 659 16.84 -15.88 7.49
C HIS A 659 17.98 -15.61 6.50
N HIS A 660 18.72 -14.51 6.69
CA HIS A 660 19.87 -14.20 5.84
C HIS A 660 20.99 -15.22 6.03
N ALA A 661 21.23 -15.69 7.27
CA ALA A 661 22.21 -16.75 7.57
C ALA A 661 21.78 -18.09 6.95
N ALA A 662 20.52 -18.50 7.15
CA ALA A 662 19.99 -19.75 6.61
C ALA A 662 20.14 -19.81 5.09
N LEU A 663 19.73 -18.77 4.34
CA LEU A 663 19.92 -18.74 2.89
C LEU A 663 21.39 -18.67 2.44
N ALA A 664 22.28 -18.12 3.26
CA ALA A 664 23.71 -18.04 2.94
C ALA A 664 24.45 -19.36 3.17
N ARG A 665 24.02 -20.14 4.17
CA ARG A 665 24.82 -21.26 4.69
C ARG A 665 24.22 -22.63 4.46
N SER A 666 22.88 -22.77 4.31
CA SER A 666 22.27 -24.09 4.09
C SER A 666 22.67 -24.67 2.75
N ARG A 667 22.98 -25.96 2.75
CA ARG A 667 23.36 -26.72 1.55
C ARG A 667 22.19 -26.82 0.58
N TYR A 668 20.98 -27.11 1.07
CA TYR A 668 19.80 -27.30 0.25
C TYR A 668 18.79 -26.18 0.46
N ILE A 669 18.20 -25.70 -0.62
CA ILE A 669 17.13 -24.70 -0.61
C ILE A 669 16.00 -25.21 -1.49
N VAL A 670 14.83 -25.45 -0.92
CA VAL A 670 13.64 -25.92 -1.63
C VAL A 670 12.59 -24.80 -1.64
N THR A 671 12.14 -24.38 -2.81
CA THR A 671 11.19 -23.27 -2.94
C THR A 671 10.22 -23.45 -4.10
N ASN A 672 8.98 -22.95 -3.96
CA ASN A 672 7.99 -22.93 -5.02
C ASN A 672 7.82 -21.55 -5.71
N ALA A 673 8.58 -20.56 -5.28
CA ALA A 673 8.51 -19.18 -5.77
C ALA A 673 9.92 -18.59 -5.90
N PHE A 674 10.00 -17.38 -6.46
CA PHE A 674 11.28 -16.67 -6.49
C PHE A 674 11.75 -16.31 -5.09
N LEU A 675 13.02 -16.55 -4.82
CA LEU A 675 13.69 -16.12 -3.61
C LEU A 675 13.90 -14.59 -3.59
N PRO A 676 14.31 -14.01 -2.47
CA PRO A 676 14.56 -12.58 -2.39
C PRO A 676 15.58 -12.11 -3.44
N VAL A 677 15.34 -10.98 -4.09
CA VAL A 677 16.19 -10.43 -5.19
C VAL A 677 17.66 -10.22 -4.83
N TRP A 678 18.02 -10.21 -3.55
CA TRP A 678 19.39 -10.11 -3.07
C TRP A 678 20.06 -11.47 -2.90
N PHE A 679 19.29 -12.57 -2.90
CA PHE A 679 19.83 -13.92 -2.83
C PHE A 679 20.68 -14.25 -4.07
N ARG A 680 21.76 -14.97 -3.86
CA ARG A 680 22.59 -15.60 -4.90
C ARG A 680 23.05 -16.95 -4.36
N SER A 681 22.84 -18.02 -5.12
CA SER A 681 23.43 -19.32 -4.81
C SER A 681 24.96 -19.25 -4.85
N ARG A 682 25.61 -20.16 -4.17
CA ARG A 682 27.08 -20.31 -4.19
C ARG A 682 27.46 -21.75 -4.43
N GLU A 683 28.71 -21.98 -4.76
CA GLU A 683 29.26 -23.31 -4.96
C GLU A 683 28.94 -24.23 -3.77
N GLY A 684 28.47 -25.45 -4.06
CA GLY A 684 28.07 -26.46 -3.08
C GLY A 684 26.66 -26.32 -2.54
N GLN A 685 25.93 -25.22 -2.84
CA GLN A 685 24.49 -25.13 -2.58
C GLN A 685 23.69 -25.79 -3.70
N VAL A 686 22.58 -26.42 -3.34
CA VAL A 686 21.62 -27.01 -4.27
C VAL A 686 20.28 -26.29 -4.11
N VAL A 687 19.83 -25.61 -5.14
CA VAL A 687 18.56 -24.89 -5.17
C VAL A 687 17.54 -25.65 -6.00
N VAL A 688 16.53 -26.19 -5.34
CA VAL A 688 15.41 -26.90 -5.96
C VAL A 688 14.23 -25.96 -6.13
N GLN A 689 13.92 -25.61 -7.34
CA GLN A 689 12.72 -24.84 -7.70
C GLN A 689 11.59 -25.79 -8.06
N THR A 690 10.62 -25.92 -7.15
CA THR A 690 9.47 -26.81 -7.41
C THR A 690 8.44 -26.17 -8.34
N TRP A 691 8.51 -24.83 -8.47
CA TRP A 691 7.45 -24.03 -9.05
C TRP A 691 6.09 -24.33 -8.38
N HIS A 692 4.98 -23.89 -8.96
CA HIS A 692 3.66 -24.01 -8.33
C HIS A 692 2.56 -24.41 -9.31
N GLY A 693 2.91 -25.22 -10.30
CA GLY A 693 1.99 -25.87 -11.24
C GLY A 693 2.32 -25.67 -12.70
N THR A 694 1.73 -26.49 -13.55
CA THR A 694 1.83 -26.40 -15.00
C THR A 694 1.22 -25.10 -15.51
N PRO A 695 1.93 -24.30 -16.31
CA PRO A 695 1.44 -22.99 -16.73
C PRO A 695 0.37 -23.08 -17.81
N VAL A 696 -0.85 -22.63 -17.50
CA VAL A 696 -1.91 -22.38 -18.50
C VAL A 696 -1.67 -21.04 -19.19
N LYS A 697 -1.38 -20.00 -18.42
CA LYS A 697 -1.16 -18.63 -18.88
C LYS A 697 0.31 -18.33 -19.12
N HIS A 698 0.60 -17.40 -20.01
CA HIS A 698 1.97 -16.95 -20.24
C HIS A 698 2.60 -16.44 -18.94
N ILE A 699 3.81 -16.94 -18.65
CA ILE A 699 4.60 -16.59 -17.47
C ILE A 699 5.99 -16.09 -17.91
N GLY A 700 6.77 -15.57 -16.97
CA GLY A 700 8.16 -15.21 -17.23
C GLY A 700 8.35 -14.28 -18.42
N ASN A 701 9.30 -14.63 -19.28
CA ASN A 701 9.67 -13.86 -20.46
C ASN A 701 8.51 -13.73 -21.47
N ASP A 702 7.67 -14.75 -21.60
CA ASP A 702 6.55 -14.71 -22.54
C ASP A 702 5.48 -13.68 -22.14
N GLN A 703 5.36 -13.35 -20.85
CA GLN A 703 4.49 -12.28 -20.37
C GLN A 703 5.01 -10.88 -20.71
N ALA A 704 6.31 -10.70 -20.84
CA ALA A 704 6.92 -9.40 -21.10
C ALA A 704 6.50 -8.80 -22.46
N HIS A 705 6.26 -9.63 -23.45
CA HIS A 705 5.82 -9.21 -24.80
C HIS A 705 4.39 -8.68 -24.84
N MET A 706 3.56 -8.99 -23.84
CA MET A 706 2.16 -8.58 -23.78
C MET A 706 1.94 -7.26 -23.00
N ARG A 707 2.95 -6.75 -22.31
CA ARG A 707 2.86 -5.51 -21.56
C ARG A 707 3.22 -4.30 -22.40
N ARG A 708 2.28 -3.35 -22.52
CA ARG A 708 2.54 -2.01 -23.09
C ARG A 708 3.29 -1.08 -22.14
N ASP A 709 3.61 -1.50 -20.92
CA ASP A 709 4.28 -0.65 -19.92
C ASP A 709 5.80 -0.70 -20.12
N PRO A 710 6.47 0.47 -20.35
CA PRO A 710 7.92 0.56 -20.54
C PRO A 710 8.75 0.34 -19.25
N LYS A 711 8.12 0.07 -18.11
CA LYS A 711 8.88 -0.32 -16.91
C LYS A 711 9.63 -1.62 -17.19
N PRO A 712 10.96 -1.65 -16.90
CA PRO A 712 11.70 -2.89 -17.09
C PRO A 712 10.99 -3.99 -16.29
N PRO A 713 10.68 -5.12 -16.94
CA PRO A 713 9.99 -6.20 -16.26
C PRO A 713 10.81 -6.62 -15.04
N VAL A 714 10.12 -6.99 -13.98
CA VAL A 714 10.71 -7.59 -12.77
C VAL A 714 11.64 -8.77 -13.14
N TRP A 715 11.38 -9.40 -14.28
CA TRP A 715 12.06 -10.53 -14.88
C TRP A 715 13.57 -10.35 -15.09
N HIS A 716 14.09 -9.17 -15.44
CA HIS A 716 15.54 -8.95 -15.55
C HIS A 716 16.27 -9.13 -14.20
N ARG A 717 15.58 -8.86 -13.10
CA ARG A 717 16.10 -9.12 -11.76
C ARG A 717 16.05 -10.59 -11.40
N GLN A 718 15.04 -11.29 -11.89
CA GLN A 718 14.83 -12.72 -11.68
C GLN A 718 15.75 -13.57 -12.54
N ALA A 719 16.20 -13.11 -13.71
CA ALA A 719 17.12 -13.85 -14.57
C ALA A 719 18.45 -14.25 -13.87
N ALA A 720 18.91 -13.45 -12.91
CA ALA A 720 20.09 -13.78 -12.11
C ALA A 720 19.83 -14.91 -11.09
N GLU A 721 18.59 -15.00 -10.60
CA GLU A 721 18.16 -16.05 -9.68
C GLU A 721 17.92 -17.37 -10.44
N VAL A 722 17.26 -17.30 -11.60
CA VAL A 722 17.01 -18.46 -12.46
C VAL A 722 18.31 -19.21 -12.81
N ARG A 723 19.41 -18.47 -13.04
CA ARG A 723 20.75 -19.08 -13.26
C ARG A 723 21.31 -19.79 -12.03
N GLY A 724 20.77 -19.53 -10.86
CA GLY A 724 21.18 -20.16 -9.61
C GLY A 724 20.27 -21.31 -9.17
N TRP A 725 19.30 -21.73 -10.00
CA TRP A 725 18.56 -22.96 -9.76
C TRP A 725 19.38 -24.14 -10.26
N ASP A 726 19.49 -25.20 -9.47
CA ASP A 726 20.19 -26.42 -9.86
C ASP A 726 19.18 -27.42 -10.46
N VAL A 727 18.01 -27.55 -9.84
CA VAL A 727 16.94 -28.43 -10.32
C VAL A 727 15.62 -27.65 -10.41
N LEU A 728 14.96 -27.69 -11.56
CA LEU A 728 13.59 -27.21 -11.77
C LEU A 728 12.66 -28.41 -11.94
N LEU A 729 11.59 -28.50 -11.12
CA LEU A 729 10.60 -29.57 -11.29
C LEU A 729 9.62 -29.27 -12.44
N SER A 730 9.25 -30.33 -13.14
CA SER A 730 8.22 -30.27 -14.18
C SER A 730 7.21 -31.40 -13.99
N GLN A 731 5.93 -31.10 -14.24
CA GLN A 731 4.83 -32.06 -14.14
C GLN A 731 4.85 -33.06 -15.30
N SER A 732 5.29 -32.63 -16.47
CA SER A 732 5.14 -33.43 -17.69
C SER A 732 6.14 -33.03 -18.78
N PRO A 733 6.38 -33.91 -19.76
CA PRO A 733 7.14 -33.59 -20.97
C PRO A 733 6.58 -32.38 -21.74
N TRP A 734 5.26 -32.12 -21.65
CA TRP A 734 4.64 -30.94 -22.25
C TRP A 734 5.05 -29.65 -21.51
N ALA A 735 5.10 -29.67 -20.19
CA ALA A 735 5.42 -28.48 -19.37
C ALA A 735 6.90 -28.09 -19.45
N THR A 736 7.81 -29.07 -19.62
CA THR A 736 9.26 -28.85 -19.64
C THR A 736 9.73 -27.79 -20.63
N PRO A 737 9.41 -27.84 -21.94
CA PRO A 737 9.83 -26.82 -22.89
C PRO A 737 9.20 -25.45 -22.62
N VAL A 738 7.97 -25.41 -22.10
CA VAL A 738 7.28 -24.17 -21.72
C VAL A 738 8.00 -23.49 -20.57
N LEU A 739 8.36 -24.23 -19.52
CA LEU A 739 9.09 -23.70 -18.36
C LEU A 739 10.49 -23.23 -18.75
N ARG A 740 11.24 -24.01 -19.55
CA ARG A 740 12.56 -23.63 -20.05
C ARG A 740 12.51 -22.31 -20.81
N LYS A 741 11.58 -22.17 -21.74
CA LYS A 741 11.41 -20.96 -22.55
C LYS A 741 11.00 -19.77 -21.68
N ALA A 742 9.97 -19.95 -20.85
CA ALA A 742 9.41 -18.89 -20.05
C ALA A 742 10.42 -18.27 -19.06
N PHE A 743 11.29 -19.10 -18.48
CA PHE A 743 12.35 -18.63 -17.56
C PHE A 743 13.69 -18.38 -18.23
N GLY A 744 13.89 -18.82 -19.48
CA GLY A 744 15.22 -18.84 -20.10
C GLY A 744 16.17 -19.79 -19.37
N TYR A 745 15.64 -20.85 -18.75
CA TYR A 745 16.36 -21.80 -17.93
C TYR A 745 17.10 -22.83 -18.80
N GLN A 746 18.40 -23.02 -18.53
CA GLN A 746 19.28 -23.94 -19.29
C GLN A 746 19.78 -25.11 -18.42
N GLY A 747 19.46 -25.09 -17.11
CA GLY A 747 19.88 -26.15 -16.18
C GLY A 747 19.03 -27.42 -16.28
N GLU A 748 19.09 -28.22 -15.24
CA GLU A 748 18.39 -29.50 -15.15
C GLU A 748 16.89 -29.30 -14.88
N VAL A 749 16.05 -29.97 -15.69
CA VAL A 749 14.61 -30.09 -15.41
C VAL A 749 14.30 -31.54 -15.09
N LEU A 750 13.83 -31.79 -13.89
CA LEU A 750 13.40 -33.09 -13.45
C LEU A 750 11.90 -33.27 -13.70
N GLU A 751 11.56 -34.13 -14.67
CA GLU A 751 10.18 -34.52 -14.95
C GLU A 751 9.67 -35.52 -13.91
N SER A 752 9.46 -35.06 -12.70
CA SER A 752 9.06 -35.88 -11.55
C SER A 752 7.55 -36.12 -11.44
N GLY A 753 6.72 -35.30 -12.08
CA GLY A 753 5.38 -35.00 -11.59
C GLY A 753 5.46 -33.93 -10.49
N LEU A 754 4.34 -33.57 -9.90
CA LEU A 754 4.29 -32.59 -8.81
C LEU A 754 4.16 -33.30 -7.45
N PRO A 755 5.15 -33.19 -6.55
CA PRO A 755 5.10 -33.80 -5.22
C PRO A 755 3.81 -33.53 -4.45
N ARG A 756 3.23 -32.33 -4.56
CA ARG A 756 1.95 -31.98 -3.90
C ARG A 756 0.76 -32.81 -4.34
N ASN A 757 0.84 -33.47 -5.49
CA ASN A 757 -0.25 -34.27 -6.03
C ASN A 757 -0.21 -35.71 -5.51
N ASP A 758 0.89 -36.18 -4.92
CA ASP A 758 1.01 -37.56 -4.41
C ASP A 758 -0.06 -37.90 -3.39
N VAL A 759 -0.51 -36.94 -2.59
CA VAL A 759 -1.61 -37.12 -1.63
C VAL A 759 -2.93 -37.51 -2.30
N LEU A 760 -3.15 -37.08 -3.54
CA LEU A 760 -4.40 -37.32 -4.29
C LEU A 760 -4.53 -38.78 -4.76
N THR A 761 -3.43 -39.51 -4.78
CA THR A 761 -3.34 -40.93 -5.16
C THR A 761 -2.80 -41.80 -4.04
N SER A 762 -2.57 -41.23 -2.84
CA SER A 762 -2.10 -41.97 -1.68
C SER A 762 -3.07 -43.08 -1.28
N PRO A 763 -2.58 -44.23 -0.78
CA PRO A 763 -3.43 -45.23 -0.11
C PRO A 763 -4.25 -44.62 1.06
N ASP A 764 -3.70 -43.64 1.77
CA ASP A 764 -4.31 -43.02 2.97
C ASP A 764 -5.22 -41.84 2.63
N ARG A 765 -5.48 -41.58 1.33
CA ARG A 765 -6.22 -40.41 0.85
C ARG A 765 -7.61 -40.26 1.49
N ASP A 766 -8.30 -41.37 1.77
CA ASP A 766 -9.66 -41.31 2.32
C ASP A 766 -9.66 -40.90 3.79
N GLU A 767 -8.64 -41.33 4.57
CA GLU A 767 -8.40 -40.89 5.94
C GLU A 767 -8.00 -39.41 5.98
N LEU A 768 -7.10 -39.00 5.11
CA LEU A 768 -6.69 -37.60 4.99
C LEU A 768 -7.86 -36.70 4.54
N ALA A 769 -8.70 -37.18 3.62
CA ALA A 769 -9.90 -36.46 3.22
C ALA A 769 -10.90 -36.31 4.36
N ALA A 770 -11.09 -37.34 5.21
CA ALA A 770 -11.94 -37.26 6.39
C ALA A 770 -11.47 -36.17 7.37
N ALA A 771 -10.17 -36.14 7.65
CA ALA A 771 -9.57 -35.12 8.52
C ALA A 771 -9.72 -33.70 7.96
N VAL A 772 -9.60 -33.51 6.64
CA VAL A 772 -9.83 -32.20 5.99
C VAL A 772 -11.30 -31.83 6.02
N ARG A 773 -12.22 -32.79 5.80
CA ARG A 773 -13.68 -32.56 5.91
C ARG A 773 -14.07 -32.11 7.31
N GLU A 774 -13.53 -32.75 8.34
CA GLU A 774 -13.74 -32.39 9.75
C GLU A 774 -13.24 -30.95 10.01
N ARG A 775 -12.01 -30.63 9.61
CA ARG A 775 -11.42 -29.30 9.74
C ARG A 775 -12.23 -28.21 9.04
N LEU A 776 -12.81 -28.53 7.90
CA LEU A 776 -13.70 -27.62 7.16
C LEU A 776 -15.14 -27.63 7.70
N GLY A 777 -15.49 -28.53 8.62
CA GLY A 777 -16.86 -28.71 9.13
C GLY A 777 -17.84 -29.10 8.03
N LEU A 778 -17.42 -29.94 7.08
CA LEU A 778 -18.28 -30.45 6.00
C LEU A 778 -19.12 -31.60 6.48
N ALA A 779 -20.43 -31.60 6.17
CA ALA A 779 -21.32 -32.66 6.53
C ALA A 779 -20.96 -33.98 5.85
N GLU A 780 -21.13 -35.08 6.56
CA GLU A 780 -20.88 -36.39 6.03
C GLU A 780 -21.85 -36.74 4.88
N GLY A 781 -21.39 -37.52 3.88
CA GLY A 781 -22.22 -37.95 2.77
C GLY A 781 -22.53 -36.91 1.70
N LYS A 782 -22.20 -35.62 1.89
CA LYS A 782 -22.43 -34.60 0.87
C LYS A 782 -21.30 -34.55 -0.17
N ARG A 783 -21.68 -34.38 -1.44
CA ARG A 783 -20.75 -34.10 -2.54
C ARG A 783 -20.19 -32.66 -2.40
N VAL A 784 -18.93 -32.51 -2.66
CA VAL A 784 -18.22 -31.22 -2.53
C VAL A 784 -17.92 -30.65 -3.92
N VAL A 785 -18.44 -29.46 -4.20
CA VAL A 785 -18.13 -28.71 -5.41
C VAL A 785 -17.14 -27.61 -5.03
N LEU A 786 -15.93 -27.62 -5.59
CA LEU A 786 -14.92 -26.59 -5.40
C LEU A 786 -14.93 -25.63 -6.59
N TYR A 787 -15.27 -24.36 -6.34
CA TYR A 787 -15.12 -23.29 -7.33
C TYR A 787 -13.85 -22.49 -7.09
N ALA A 788 -12.89 -22.59 -8.02
CA ALA A 788 -11.56 -21.98 -7.93
C ALA A 788 -11.25 -21.07 -9.12
N PRO A 789 -11.81 -19.84 -9.17
CA PRO A 789 -11.60 -18.91 -10.28
C PRO A 789 -10.23 -18.23 -10.26
N THR A 790 -9.71 -17.90 -11.44
CA THR A 790 -8.48 -17.13 -11.63
C THR A 790 -8.72 -15.62 -11.45
N TRP A 791 -7.78 -14.95 -10.81
CA TRP A 791 -7.75 -13.50 -10.66
C TRP A 791 -7.53 -12.77 -11.98
N ARG A 792 -8.30 -11.66 -12.20
CA ARG A 792 -8.15 -10.75 -13.36
C ARG A 792 -7.38 -9.49 -12.96
N ASP A 793 -6.06 -9.51 -13.08
CA ASP A 793 -5.17 -8.39 -12.70
C ASP A 793 -5.40 -7.12 -13.55
N TYR A 794 -5.98 -7.25 -14.73
CA TYR A 794 -6.35 -6.15 -15.63
C TYR A 794 -7.75 -5.57 -15.36
N ASP A 795 -8.57 -6.18 -14.51
CA ASP A 795 -9.94 -5.75 -14.17
C ASP A 795 -10.18 -5.65 -12.65
N ARG A 796 -9.31 -4.95 -11.97
CA ARG A 796 -9.33 -4.82 -10.50
C ARG A 796 -10.59 -4.15 -9.96
N LYS A 797 -11.28 -3.33 -10.78
CA LYS A 797 -12.51 -2.62 -10.37
C LYS A 797 -13.72 -3.56 -10.27
N ASN A 798 -13.73 -4.65 -11.06
CA ASN A 798 -14.80 -5.64 -11.11
C ASN A 798 -14.34 -6.97 -10.48
N ALA A 799 -13.55 -6.91 -9.43
CA ALA A 799 -12.93 -8.03 -8.75
C ALA A 799 -13.94 -8.85 -7.93
N MET A 800 -15.05 -9.26 -8.53
CA MET A 800 -16.06 -10.11 -7.90
C MET A 800 -16.04 -11.52 -8.49
N VAL A 801 -16.42 -12.50 -7.68
CA VAL A 801 -16.74 -13.85 -8.12
C VAL A 801 -17.87 -13.79 -9.15
N LYS A 802 -17.74 -14.50 -10.27
CA LYS A 802 -18.64 -14.35 -11.43
C LYS A 802 -19.72 -15.42 -11.50
N LEU A 803 -19.49 -16.59 -10.91
CA LEU A 803 -20.53 -17.62 -10.81
C LEU A 803 -21.69 -17.12 -9.93
N ASP A 804 -22.91 -17.31 -10.36
CA ASP A 804 -24.10 -17.07 -9.56
C ASP A 804 -24.22 -18.17 -8.49
N LEU A 805 -23.63 -17.88 -7.32
CA LEU A 805 -23.55 -18.86 -6.22
C LEU A 805 -24.94 -19.21 -5.69
N ALA A 806 -25.89 -18.29 -5.74
CA ALA A 806 -27.26 -18.55 -5.27
C ALA A 806 -27.96 -19.58 -6.15
N LYS A 807 -27.92 -19.38 -7.47
CA LYS A 807 -28.47 -20.35 -8.42
C LYS A 807 -27.72 -21.67 -8.39
N ALA A 808 -26.39 -21.65 -8.22
CA ALA A 808 -25.62 -22.88 -8.08
C ALA A 808 -26.05 -23.67 -6.83
N ARG A 809 -26.23 -22.98 -5.69
CA ARG A 809 -26.70 -23.60 -4.45
C ARG A 809 -28.11 -24.17 -4.58
N GLU A 810 -29.02 -23.42 -5.18
CA GLU A 810 -30.39 -23.88 -5.46
C GLU A 810 -30.39 -25.13 -6.32
N ALA A 811 -29.59 -25.15 -7.38
CA ALA A 811 -29.50 -26.27 -8.30
C ALA A 811 -28.89 -27.53 -7.69
N LEU A 812 -27.87 -27.36 -6.85
CA LEU A 812 -27.18 -28.46 -6.18
C LEU A 812 -27.97 -29.05 -5.02
N GLY A 813 -28.93 -28.33 -4.41
CA GLY A 813 -29.74 -28.78 -3.32
C GLY A 813 -28.98 -29.06 -2.02
N ALA A 814 -29.65 -29.82 -1.09
CA ALA A 814 -29.09 -30.04 0.25
C ALA A 814 -27.95 -31.08 0.29
N ASP A 815 -27.80 -31.90 -0.72
CA ASP A 815 -26.88 -33.02 -0.77
C ASP A 815 -25.44 -32.58 -1.21
N HIS A 816 -25.23 -31.31 -1.45
CA HIS A 816 -23.95 -30.78 -1.86
C HIS A 816 -23.42 -29.71 -0.90
N GLU A 817 -22.10 -29.57 -0.85
CA GLU A 817 -21.37 -28.44 -0.25
C GLU A 817 -20.68 -27.65 -1.36
N LEU A 818 -20.83 -26.32 -1.32
CA LEU A 818 -20.14 -25.44 -2.27
C LEU A 818 -19.00 -24.70 -1.58
N LEU A 819 -17.77 -25.03 -1.97
CA LEU A 819 -16.56 -24.36 -1.51
C LEU A 819 -16.12 -23.34 -2.57
N VAL A 820 -15.72 -22.16 -2.14
CA VAL A 820 -15.18 -21.13 -3.03
C VAL A 820 -13.78 -20.72 -2.60
N ARG A 821 -12.80 -21.00 -3.45
CA ARG A 821 -11.42 -20.55 -3.28
C ARG A 821 -11.11 -19.43 -4.27
N ALA A 822 -11.48 -18.21 -3.94
CA ALA A 822 -11.18 -17.03 -4.73
C ALA A 822 -9.71 -16.57 -4.52
N HIS A 823 -9.25 -15.64 -5.33
CA HIS A 823 -8.00 -14.92 -5.01
C HIS A 823 -8.25 -13.94 -3.86
N PRO A 824 -7.33 -13.76 -2.89
CA PRO A 824 -7.51 -12.84 -1.75
C PRO A 824 -7.90 -11.40 -2.13
N MET A 825 -7.53 -10.96 -3.34
CA MET A 825 -7.91 -9.64 -3.87
C MET A 825 -9.32 -9.59 -4.48
N GLN A 826 -10.02 -10.71 -4.60
CA GLN A 826 -11.41 -10.75 -5.07
C GLN A 826 -12.37 -10.56 -3.90
N ALA A 827 -13.44 -9.81 -4.13
CA ALA A 827 -14.52 -9.71 -3.15
C ALA A 827 -15.41 -10.94 -3.27
N MET A 828 -15.50 -11.72 -2.20
CA MET A 828 -16.53 -12.75 -2.07
C MET A 828 -17.88 -12.10 -1.76
N PRO A 829 -18.98 -12.54 -2.38
CA PRO A 829 -20.31 -12.21 -1.87
C PRO A 829 -20.46 -12.70 -0.43
N ALA A 830 -21.20 -11.97 0.40
CA ALA A 830 -21.56 -12.48 1.74
C ALA A 830 -22.72 -13.42 1.60
N VAL A 831 -22.42 -14.69 1.51
CA VAL A 831 -23.42 -15.75 1.40
C VAL A 831 -22.95 -16.97 2.21
N PRO A 832 -22.72 -16.81 3.55
CA PRO A 832 -22.23 -17.90 4.39
C PRO A 832 -23.15 -19.14 4.35
N ASP A 833 -24.45 -18.95 4.14
CA ASP A 833 -25.43 -20.02 4.02
C ASP A 833 -25.48 -20.66 2.62
N ILE A 834 -24.83 -20.04 1.63
CA ILE A 834 -24.83 -20.49 0.23
C ILE A 834 -23.54 -21.20 -0.14
N ALA A 835 -22.39 -20.65 0.26
CA ALA A 835 -21.07 -21.17 -0.09
C ALA A 835 -20.05 -20.89 1.03
N ARG A 836 -19.19 -21.87 1.29
CA ARG A 836 -18.11 -21.73 2.26
C ARG A 836 -16.89 -21.08 1.61
N ASP A 837 -16.42 -19.99 2.17
CA ASP A 837 -15.20 -19.30 1.71
C ASP A 837 -13.94 -20.03 2.24
N VAL A 838 -13.21 -20.67 1.35
CA VAL A 838 -11.94 -21.35 1.62
C VAL A 838 -10.75 -20.63 0.97
N THR A 839 -10.89 -19.33 0.66
CA THR A 839 -9.86 -18.49 0.02
C THR A 839 -8.55 -18.48 0.82
N THR A 840 -8.61 -18.50 2.14
CA THR A 840 -7.45 -18.44 3.03
C THR A 840 -6.99 -19.82 3.54
N TYR A 841 -7.61 -20.90 3.09
CA TYR A 841 -7.18 -22.26 3.44
C TYR A 841 -5.74 -22.50 2.92
N PRO A 842 -4.82 -23.04 3.75
CA PRO A 842 -3.39 -23.03 3.43
C PRO A 842 -3.03 -23.83 2.18
N ASP A 843 -3.43 -25.09 2.11
CA ASP A 843 -3.01 -26.01 1.04
C ASP A 843 -4.14 -26.31 0.05
N ILE A 844 -3.89 -26.09 -1.23
CA ILE A 844 -4.84 -26.42 -2.30
C ILE A 844 -5.02 -27.93 -2.41
N ALA A 845 -3.98 -28.74 -2.19
CA ALA A 845 -4.04 -30.19 -2.30
C ALA A 845 -5.09 -30.80 -1.36
N ASP A 846 -5.20 -30.28 -0.13
CA ASP A 846 -6.23 -30.67 0.83
C ASP A 846 -7.66 -30.40 0.28
N LEU A 847 -7.86 -29.26 -0.40
CA LEU A 847 -9.16 -28.92 -0.99
C LEU A 847 -9.47 -29.80 -2.21
N LEU A 848 -8.44 -30.15 -3.00
CA LEU A 848 -8.61 -31.06 -4.12
C LEU A 848 -8.91 -32.49 -3.66
N LEU A 849 -8.36 -32.87 -2.52
CA LEU A 849 -8.59 -34.19 -1.92
C LEU A 849 -10.08 -34.40 -1.56
N VAL A 850 -10.74 -33.38 -1.03
CA VAL A 850 -12.16 -33.44 -0.60
C VAL A 850 -13.15 -33.05 -1.69
N ALA A 851 -12.72 -32.41 -2.77
CA ALA A 851 -13.63 -31.98 -3.83
C ALA A 851 -14.04 -33.14 -4.72
N ASP A 852 -15.33 -33.33 -4.96
CA ASP A 852 -15.89 -34.28 -5.89
C ASP A 852 -16.01 -33.72 -7.30
N VAL A 853 -16.14 -32.38 -7.42
CA VAL A 853 -16.23 -31.67 -8.69
C VAL A 853 -15.41 -30.38 -8.60
N LEU A 854 -14.61 -30.09 -9.63
CA LEU A 854 -13.92 -28.81 -9.77
C LEU A 854 -14.63 -27.95 -10.80
N VAL A 855 -15.00 -26.73 -10.40
CA VAL A 855 -15.35 -25.62 -11.31
C VAL A 855 -14.20 -24.63 -11.32
N THR A 856 -13.59 -24.39 -12.47
CA THR A 856 -12.47 -23.42 -12.59
C THR A 856 -12.54 -22.69 -13.91
N ASP A 857 -11.47 -21.98 -14.28
CA ASP A 857 -11.37 -21.30 -15.58
C ASP A 857 -9.97 -21.49 -16.20
N TYR A 858 -9.07 -20.51 -16.12
CA TYR A 858 -7.71 -20.54 -16.72
C TYR A 858 -6.64 -20.84 -15.65
N SER A 859 -6.98 -21.67 -14.68
CA SER A 859 -6.13 -22.00 -13.54
C SER A 859 -5.36 -23.30 -13.76
N SER A 860 -4.09 -23.30 -13.31
CA SER A 860 -3.28 -24.52 -13.29
C SER A 860 -3.86 -25.65 -12.40
N VAL A 861 -4.79 -25.32 -11.51
CA VAL A 861 -5.44 -26.30 -10.61
C VAL A 861 -6.14 -27.42 -11.36
N MET A 862 -6.55 -27.19 -12.64
CA MET A 862 -7.17 -28.24 -13.45
C MET A 862 -6.22 -29.41 -13.75
N PHE A 863 -4.91 -29.13 -13.90
CA PHE A 863 -3.91 -30.19 -14.12
C PHE A 863 -3.69 -31.03 -12.87
N ASP A 864 -3.71 -30.38 -11.71
CA ASP A 864 -3.59 -31.07 -10.42
C ASP A 864 -4.83 -31.91 -10.14
N PHE A 865 -6.04 -31.34 -10.32
CA PHE A 865 -7.28 -32.04 -10.06
C PHE A 865 -7.51 -33.21 -11.01
N ALA A 866 -7.01 -33.09 -12.26
CA ALA A 866 -7.11 -34.17 -13.24
C ALA A 866 -6.50 -35.52 -12.78
N VAL A 867 -5.55 -35.46 -11.86
CA VAL A 867 -4.94 -36.65 -11.24
C VAL A 867 -5.99 -37.51 -10.50
N THR A 868 -7.04 -36.88 -9.97
CA THR A 868 -8.10 -37.59 -9.22
C THR A 868 -9.07 -38.37 -10.10
N GLY A 869 -9.15 -38.11 -11.39
CA GLY A 869 -10.17 -38.67 -12.30
C GLY A 869 -11.57 -38.09 -12.10
N ARG A 870 -11.76 -37.10 -11.23
CA ARG A 870 -13.06 -36.49 -10.90
C ARG A 870 -13.44 -35.39 -11.90
N PRO A 871 -14.75 -35.10 -12.11
CA PRO A 871 -15.21 -34.14 -13.10
C PRO A 871 -14.66 -32.71 -12.96
N ILE A 872 -14.34 -32.09 -14.09
CA ILE A 872 -13.91 -30.70 -14.20
C ILE A 872 -14.83 -29.93 -15.13
N VAL A 873 -15.33 -28.78 -14.69
CA VAL A 873 -16.13 -27.84 -15.47
C VAL A 873 -15.36 -26.54 -15.62
N LEU A 874 -15.17 -26.03 -16.83
CA LEU A 874 -14.44 -24.80 -17.11
C LEU A 874 -15.41 -23.64 -17.37
N TYR A 875 -15.40 -22.62 -16.51
CA TYR A 875 -16.20 -21.40 -16.65
C TYR A 875 -15.42 -20.32 -17.38
N GLY A 876 -15.43 -20.40 -18.70
CA GLY A 876 -14.63 -19.55 -19.60
C GLY A 876 -15.33 -18.29 -20.11
N TYR A 877 -16.12 -17.58 -19.25
CA TYR A 877 -16.96 -16.44 -19.61
C TYR A 877 -16.24 -15.28 -20.34
N ASP A 878 -14.94 -15.18 -20.24
CA ASP A 878 -14.12 -14.12 -20.84
C ASP A 878 -12.89 -14.67 -21.60
N LEU A 879 -12.93 -15.91 -22.10
CA LEU A 879 -11.79 -16.63 -22.68
C LEU A 879 -11.05 -15.80 -23.74
N ALA A 880 -11.77 -15.25 -24.73
CA ALA A 880 -11.16 -14.43 -25.78
C ALA A 880 -10.44 -13.18 -25.22
N LYS A 881 -11.08 -12.49 -24.25
CA LYS A 881 -10.48 -11.33 -23.59
C LYS A 881 -9.26 -11.71 -22.75
N TYR A 882 -9.33 -12.83 -22.05
CA TYR A 882 -8.24 -13.32 -21.20
C TYR A 882 -7.03 -13.72 -22.06
N SER A 883 -7.24 -14.50 -23.13
CA SER A 883 -6.21 -14.88 -24.07
C SER A 883 -5.51 -13.68 -24.70
N ALA A 884 -6.29 -12.66 -25.11
CA ALA A 884 -5.74 -11.43 -25.67
C ALA A 884 -4.92 -10.58 -24.66
N LYS A 885 -5.28 -10.62 -23.35
CA LYS A 885 -4.64 -9.80 -22.31
C LYS A 885 -3.49 -10.50 -21.59
N ARG A 886 -3.59 -11.79 -21.38
CA ARG A 886 -2.63 -12.58 -20.60
C ARG A 886 -1.84 -13.58 -21.42
N GLY A 887 -2.38 -14.02 -22.58
CA GLY A 887 -1.89 -15.15 -23.32
C GLY A 887 -2.09 -16.47 -22.58
N ILE A 888 -2.37 -17.51 -23.29
CA ILE A 888 -2.46 -18.89 -22.80
C ILE A 888 -1.61 -19.81 -23.69
N TYR A 889 -1.04 -20.86 -23.08
CA TYR A 889 -0.18 -21.82 -23.78
C TYR A 889 -0.97 -22.98 -24.43
N VAL A 890 -2.21 -23.18 -24.01
CA VAL A 890 -3.06 -24.28 -24.43
C VAL A 890 -4.32 -23.78 -25.11
N ASP A 891 -4.78 -24.47 -26.15
CA ASP A 891 -6.11 -24.26 -26.73
C ASP A 891 -7.14 -24.97 -25.87
N LEU A 892 -7.74 -24.27 -24.90
CA LEU A 892 -8.67 -24.86 -23.96
C LEU A 892 -9.90 -25.51 -24.63
N PRO A 893 -10.56 -24.91 -25.63
CA PRO A 893 -11.64 -25.57 -26.39
C PRO A 893 -11.26 -26.93 -26.96
N GLU A 894 -10.02 -27.10 -27.40
CA GLU A 894 -9.50 -28.33 -27.97
C GLU A 894 -9.14 -29.37 -26.91
N VAL A 895 -8.38 -28.95 -25.86
CA VAL A 895 -7.74 -29.91 -24.95
C VAL A 895 -8.44 -30.07 -23.60
N ALA A 896 -9.43 -29.25 -23.27
CA ALA A 896 -10.04 -29.23 -21.95
C ALA A 896 -10.60 -30.60 -21.52
N PRO A 897 -10.42 -30.99 -20.23
CA PRO A 897 -10.87 -32.30 -19.71
C PRO A 897 -12.37 -32.34 -19.44
N GLY A 898 -13.11 -31.28 -19.71
CA GLY A 898 -14.53 -31.13 -19.52
C GLY A 898 -15.09 -29.96 -20.33
N PRO A 899 -16.35 -29.60 -20.17
CA PRO A 899 -16.98 -28.54 -20.97
C PRO A 899 -16.39 -27.18 -20.66
N VAL A 900 -16.20 -26.35 -21.71
CA VAL A 900 -15.83 -24.92 -21.56
C VAL A 900 -17.09 -24.09 -21.77
N LEU A 901 -17.61 -23.53 -20.68
CA LEU A 901 -18.93 -22.90 -20.63
C LEU A 901 -18.78 -21.37 -20.49
N SER A 902 -19.70 -20.61 -21.05
CA SER A 902 -19.61 -19.17 -21.16
C SER A 902 -20.50 -18.42 -20.17
N THR A 903 -21.55 -19.07 -19.68
CA THR A 903 -22.53 -18.47 -18.79
C THR A 903 -22.65 -19.23 -17.47
N SER A 904 -23.06 -18.51 -16.43
CA SER A 904 -23.32 -19.12 -15.12
C SER A 904 -24.48 -20.15 -15.18
N GLY A 905 -25.45 -19.93 -16.06
CA GLY A 905 -26.56 -20.87 -16.27
C GLY A 905 -26.11 -22.21 -16.83
N GLU A 906 -25.22 -22.20 -17.84
CA GLU A 906 -24.63 -23.41 -18.41
C GLU A 906 -23.82 -24.19 -17.35
N VAL A 907 -23.07 -23.50 -16.50
CA VAL A 907 -22.33 -24.14 -15.39
C VAL A 907 -23.27 -24.82 -14.41
N VAL A 908 -24.36 -24.14 -14.04
CA VAL A 908 -25.38 -24.71 -13.13
C VAL A 908 -26.03 -25.95 -13.72
N GLU A 909 -26.35 -25.93 -15.02
CA GLU A 909 -26.95 -27.10 -15.69
C GLU A 909 -25.96 -28.25 -15.77
N ALA A 910 -24.70 -27.97 -16.11
CA ALA A 910 -23.64 -29.00 -16.13
C ALA A 910 -23.43 -29.64 -14.73
N LEU A 911 -23.60 -28.87 -13.66
CA LEU A 911 -23.48 -29.39 -12.29
C LEU A 911 -24.69 -30.30 -11.92
N ARG A 912 -25.89 -30.04 -12.46
CA ARG A 912 -27.06 -30.89 -12.24
C ARG A 912 -26.89 -32.26 -12.87
N SER A 913 -26.28 -32.34 -14.04
CA SER A 913 -26.04 -33.58 -14.81
C SER A 913 -24.56 -33.95 -14.82
N ILE A 914 -23.84 -33.73 -13.71
CA ILE A 914 -22.37 -33.83 -13.71
C ILE A 914 -21.84 -35.22 -14.06
N ASP A 915 -22.55 -36.27 -13.74
CA ASP A 915 -22.15 -37.63 -14.04
C ASP A 915 -22.29 -37.93 -15.56
N GLU A 916 -23.32 -37.40 -16.23
CA GLU A 916 -23.50 -37.48 -17.68
C GLU A 916 -22.43 -36.64 -18.41
N VAL A 917 -22.17 -35.45 -17.91
CA VAL A 917 -21.11 -34.56 -18.42
C VAL A 917 -19.73 -35.25 -18.34
N ALA A 918 -19.44 -35.91 -17.20
CA ALA A 918 -18.21 -36.65 -17.01
C ALA A 918 -18.07 -37.79 -18.03
N ALA A 919 -19.13 -38.56 -18.21
CA ALA A 919 -19.17 -39.67 -19.17
C ALA A 919 -18.96 -39.17 -20.62
N ALA A 920 -19.61 -38.09 -21.00
CA ALA A 920 -19.48 -37.49 -22.34
C ALA A 920 -18.07 -36.95 -22.66
N HIS A 921 -17.25 -36.69 -21.64
CA HIS A 921 -15.90 -36.14 -21.79
C HIS A 921 -14.79 -37.12 -21.40
N ALA A 922 -15.09 -38.38 -21.11
CA ALA A 922 -14.14 -39.35 -20.57
C ALA A 922 -12.86 -39.49 -21.43
N ASP A 923 -13.00 -39.67 -22.75
CA ASP A 923 -11.85 -39.85 -23.66
C ASP A 923 -10.96 -38.59 -23.67
N ARG A 924 -11.57 -37.43 -23.69
CA ARG A 924 -10.82 -36.15 -23.63
C ARG A 924 -10.12 -35.96 -22.29
N TYR A 925 -10.77 -36.38 -21.23
CA TYR A 925 -10.21 -36.34 -19.87
C TYR A 925 -8.97 -37.23 -19.77
N ASP A 926 -9.04 -38.46 -20.28
CA ASP A 926 -7.92 -39.40 -20.28
C ASP A 926 -6.76 -38.89 -21.13
N ALA A 927 -7.04 -38.34 -22.31
CA ALA A 927 -6.04 -37.71 -23.19
C ALA A 927 -5.38 -36.50 -22.47
N PHE A 928 -6.16 -35.68 -21.78
CA PHE A 928 -5.66 -34.55 -21.01
C PHE A 928 -4.72 -35.03 -19.89
N ARG A 929 -5.12 -35.99 -19.08
CA ARG A 929 -4.32 -36.57 -18.00
C ARG A 929 -3.02 -37.19 -18.53
N ALA A 930 -3.09 -37.96 -19.65
CA ALA A 930 -1.93 -38.56 -20.27
C ALA A 930 -0.92 -37.53 -20.81
N THR A 931 -1.39 -36.37 -21.24
CA THR A 931 -0.54 -35.28 -21.78
C THR A 931 0.07 -34.44 -20.68
N PHE A 932 -0.73 -34.02 -19.69
CA PHE A 932 -0.34 -32.97 -18.73
C PHE A 932 0.07 -33.49 -17.38
N ALA A 933 -0.35 -34.68 -16.95
CA ALA A 933 -0.07 -35.28 -15.65
C ALA A 933 0.39 -36.75 -15.72
N PRO A 934 1.22 -37.19 -16.72
CA PRO A 934 1.59 -38.60 -16.87
C PRO A 934 2.52 -39.12 -15.79
N ARG A 935 3.12 -38.23 -15.00
CA ARG A 935 4.06 -38.54 -13.93
C ARG A 935 3.48 -38.41 -12.51
N ASP A 936 2.22 -37.99 -12.39
CA ASP A 936 1.53 -37.90 -11.07
C ASP A 936 0.92 -39.25 -10.67
N ASP A 937 1.77 -40.21 -10.36
CA ASP A 937 1.45 -41.60 -10.01
C ASP A 937 1.60 -41.92 -8.51
N GLY A 938 1.66 -40.85 -7.68
CA GLY A 938 1.88 -40.98 -6.23
C GLY A 938 3.34 -41.15 -5.81
N LYS A 939 4.30 -41.04 -6.73
CA LYS A 939 5.74 -41.22 -6.47
C LYS A 939 6.59 -40.01 -6.88
N ALA A 940 5.96 -38.89 -7.13
CA ALA A 940 6.67 -37.68 -7.56
C ALA A 940 7.64 -37.20 -6.47
N THR A 941 7.19 -37.21 -5.21
CA THR A 941 8.02 -36.84 -4.06
C THR A 941 9.22 -37.74 -3.89
N ALA A 942 9.01 -39.06 -3.99
CA ALA A 942 10.10 -40.06 -3.88
C ALA A 942 11.18 -39.80 -4.94
N ARG A 943 10.76 -39.60 -6.22
CA ARG A 943 11.70 -39.28 -7.32
C ARG A 943 12.52 -38.03 -7.05
N VAL A 944 11.91 -36.98 -6.50
CA VAL A 944 12.64 -35.76 -6.16
C VAL A 944 13.62 -36.00 -5.02
N VAL A 945 13.19 -36.71 -3.98
CA VAL A 945 14.06 -36.98 -2.82
C VAL A 945 15.22 -37.89 -3.21
N ASP A 946 14.99 -38.95 -3.97
CA ASP A 946 16.04 -39.87 -4.46
C ASP A 946 17.05 -39.19 -5.38
N HIS A 947 16.61 -38.14 -6.13
CA HIS A 947 17.44 -37.43 -7.09
C HIS A 947 18.32 -36.34 -6.44
N VAL A 948 17.80 -35.68 -5.42
CA VAL A 948 18.40 -34.43 -4.88
C VAL A 948 19.16 -34.68 -3.58
N PHE A 949 18.67 -35.54 -2.69
CA PHE A 949 19.13 -35.65 -1.30
C PHE A 949 19.81 -36.97 -0.98
#